data_07ca76803ecd1b8bdd4e7b982d8e644f
#
_entry.id   07ca76803ecd1b8bdd4e7b982d8e644f
#
_cell.length_a   1.000
_cell.length_b   1.000
_cell.length_c   1.000
_cell.angle_alpha   90.00
_cell.angle_beta   90.00
_cell.angle_gamma   90.00
#
_symmetry.space_group_name_H-M   'P 1'
#
loop_
_entity.id
_entity.type
_entity.pdbx_description
1 polymer ?
#
loop_
_entity_poly.entity_id
_entity_poly.type
_entity_poly.pdbx_seq_one_letter_code
_entity_poly.pdbx_strand_id
1 'polypeptide(L)'
;MITINETGIKILNIKAGTLYGFNLGIRDRYDYTTGVLNHSLFRIFLQNHGMKLYKDRLTRDIICLDFDFGSRSYEEEIKHLGSLLAREANEEGRAKLRQIIEKVNQNKHKYCKKSKDEIRELFYRDGVSVTYTARDRQGNITGEERIHYRMLYRNSAKAKLGQVMFINETLYDAAYDWMTMGLGGRMPLENAKIVELSAYAPLTTSTILDTFSIPVEDILILKDQDSFFTTMANVVRAEEYEGTRRVIDEEGTEKARQRALEKGLLDLQGNPLYNKVYKKIPAVKKRCIVSREETEVKNTMWDGMALIEDSCLPAWVNGMALLRNHFFKACGFRGRIRQFMQDWCEEKGIDYQTWKIQDMFGEWHLAKDIKIITTDNAVKWLKFTDLMGTSLLDAYHYWCGRVNADGSLFGIVKTDHKSKLGDVQQLSYQMLNTLPCTREDVKAIAQYSMEYIEKLKADDGEFEIFLRKNANEVNHYEMMADLYRQNPAFANSKWYRYEKRQIIRAYVNKIRSGKVMVNGDNLTICSNPYALLLYAAGGDWKKDPTLMQETGTVQCYTGRFADGEYLCAFRSPHNSPNNVCYLHNHRSPEMEKYFPFSDNIIVVNCIGTDIQDRGNGLDHDSDFFFVTNHPTFVKYAGICYEQYPTIVNRLKESGVTYRNTPLEYARMDNKFALSRRGIGESSNLAQLALTYYWTTPATELYDSFVILSVLAQVIIDGCKREYEVDALSEIERIRAMECMNPRLHEERKDFPLFM
;
A
#
# COMPACT_ATOMS: atom_id res chain seq x y z
N MET A 1 19.44 16.42 -9.57
CA MET A 1 18.63 15.46 -8.77
C MET A 1 19.26 14.10 -8.97
N ILE A 2 19.88 13.52 -7.95
CA ILE A 2 20.43 12.15 -8.04
C ILE A 2 19.25 11.21 -8.17
N THR A 3 19.13 10.51 -9.28
CA THR A 3 18.05 9.54 -9.45
C THR A 3 18.28 8.36 -8.51
N ILE A 4 17.22 7.87 -7.88
CA ILE A 4 17.25 6.72 -6.93
C ILE A 4 17.95 5.50 -7.58
N ASN A 5 17.87 5.36 -8.89
CA ASN A 5 18.50 4.28 -9.65
C ASN A 5 20.04 4.36 -9.65
N GLU A 6 20.64 5.55 -9.56
CA GLU A 6 22.10 5.71 -9.56
C GLU A 6 22.74 5.30 -8.23
N THR A 7 21.97 5.28 -7.14
CA THR A 7 22.45 4.92 -5.80
C THR A 7 22.06 3.51 -5.35
N GLY A 8 21.23 2.81 -6.11
CA GLY A 8 20.72 1.48 -5.79
C GLY A 8 21.82 0.40 -5.76
N ILE A 9 21.68 -0.59 -4.85
CA ILE A 9 22.50 -1.80 -4.82
C ILE A 9 21.71 -2.93 -5.46
N LYS A 10 22.29 -3.63 -6.43
CA LYS A 10 21.65 -4.76 -7.09
C LYS A 10 21.56 -5.95 -6.15
N ILE A 11 20.41 -6.61 -6.16
CA ILE A 11 20.15 -7.87 -5.43
C ILE A 11 19.52 -8.87 -6.39
N LEU A 12 19.50 -10.13 -6.02
CA LEU A 12 18.78 -11.16 -6.78
C LEU A 12 17.33 -11.27 -6.28
N ASN A 13 16.38 -11.21 -7.22
CA ASN A 13 14.99 -11.64 -7.02
C ASN A 13 14.86 -13.06 -7.58
N ILE A 14 14.80 -14.07 -6.71
CA ILE A 14 14.81 -15.47 -7.09
C ILE A 14 13.42 -16.06 -6.97
N LYS A 15 12.99 -16.82 -7.99
CA LYS A 15 11.75 -17.58 -7.94
C LYS A 15 11.91 -18.79 -7.01
N ALA A 16 11.23 -18.77 -5.86
CA ALA A 16 11.39 -19.74 -4.80
C ALA A 16 11.15 -21.19 -5.26
N GLY A 17 10.17 -21.42 -6.14
CA GLY A 17 9.88 -22.76 -6.68
C GLY A 17 10.98 -23.32 -7.57
N THR A 18 11.64 -22.47 -8.37
CA THR A 18 12.76 -22.91 -9.22
C THR A 18 14.03 -23.16 -8.40
N LEU A 19 14.27 -22.34 -7.35
CA LEU A 19 15.36 -22.56 -6.41
C LEU A 19 15.16 -23.84 -5.61
N TYR A 20 13.93 -24.13 -5.17
CA TYR A 20 13.60 -25.38 -4.52
C TYR A 20 13.91 -26.60 -5.41
N GLY A 21 13.49 -26.56 -6.68
CA GLY A 21 13.80 -27.60 -7.65
C GLY A 21 15.30 -27.76 -7.93
N PHE A 22 16.05 -26.65 -7.97
CA PHE A 22 17.51 -26.66 -8.12
C PHE A 22 18.18 -27.33 -6.93
N ASN A 23 17.82 -26.96 -5.72
CA ASN A 23 18.38 -27.53 -4.50
C ASN A 23 18.08 -29.04 -4.34
N LEU A 24 17.01 -29.52 -4.97
CA LEU A 24 16.71 -30.97 -5.06
C LEU A 24 17.44 -31.69 -6.20
N GLY A 25 18.19 -30.98 -7.04
CA GLY A 25 18.84 -31.53 -8.22
C GLY A 25 17.91 -31.90 -9.37
N ILE A 26 16.66 -31.38 -9.36
CA ILE A 26 15.66 -31.59 -10.41
C ILE A 26 15.90 -30.61 -11.58
N ARG A 27 16.40 -29.42 -11.26
CA ARG A 27 16.71 -28.36 -12.24
C ARG A 27 18.20 -28.07 -12.27
N ASP A 28 18.71 -27.70 -13.44
CA ASP A 28 20.11 -27.31 -13.65
C ASP A 28 20.36 -25.83 -13.26
N ARG A 29 19.30 -25.03 -13.12
CA ARG A 29 19.37 -23.63 -12.77
C ARG A 29 18.08 -23.18 -12.08
N TYR A 30 18.19 -22.11 -11.33
CA TYR A 30 17.04 -21.38 -10.80
C TYR A 30 16.80 -20.08 -11.58
N ASP A 31 15.55 -19.61 -11.61
CA ASP A 31 15.17 -18.39 -12.31
C ASP A 31 15.30 -17.19 -11.36
N TYR A 32 15.91 -16.15 -11.85
CA TYR A 32 16.03 -14.89 -11.12
C TYR A 32 15.96 -13.68 -12.03
N THR A 33 15.65 -12.54 -11.44
CA THR A 33 15.75 -11.22 -12.03
C THR A 33 16.60 -10.33 -11.13
N THR A 34 17.09 -9.23 -11.65
CA THR A 34 17.79 -8.24 -10.84
C THR A 34 16.78 -7.33 -10.18
N GLY A 35 16.83 -7.27 -8.84
CA GLY A 35 16.13 -6.28 -8.04
C GLY A 35 17.09 -5.20 -7.55
N VAL A 36 16.54 -4.21 -6.84
CA VAL A 36 17.32 -3.10 -6.27
C VAL A 36 17.02 -2.98 -4.78
N LEU A 37 18.08 -2.96 -3.99
CA LEU A 37 18.06 -2.50 -2.60
C LEU A 37 18.29 -0.99 -2.60
N ASN A 38 17.21 -0.25 -2.44
CA ASN A 38 17.25 1.20 -2.45
C ASN A 38 17.93 1.77 -1.18
N HIS A 39 18.25 3.05 -1.23
CA HIS A 39 18.74 3.77 -0.05
C HIS A 39 17.70 3.73 1.07
N SER A 40 18.13 3.35 2.28
CA SER A 40 17.28 3.22 3.46
C SER A 40 18.15 3.22 4.72
N LEU A 41 17.55 3.47 5.89
CA LEU A 41 18.27 3.38 7.18
C LEU A 41 18.85 1.97 7.37
N PHE A 42 18.08 0.95 7.03
CA PHE A 42 18.53 -0.45 7.10
C PHE A 42 19.73 -0.72 6.17
N ARG A 43 19.74 -0.16 4.97
CA ARG A 43 20.88 -0.29 4.06
C ARG A 43 22.13 0.39 4.62
N ILE A 44 21.98 1.58 5.24
CA ILE A 44 23.08 2.29 5.90
C ILE A 44 23.65 1.39 7.01
N PHE A 45 22.77 0.81 7.84
CA PHE A 45 23.17 -0.14 8.87
C PHE A 45 23.97 -1.31 8.27
N LEU A 46 23.49 -2.00 7.26
CA LEU A 46 24.17 -3.14 6.64
C LEU A 46 25.56 -2.77 6.07
N GLN A 47 25.67 -1.59 5.43
CA GLN A 47 26.94 -1.12 4.89
C GLN A 47 28.00 -0.88 5.99
N ASN A 48 27.55 -0.42 7.17
CA ASN A 48 28.42 -0.21 8.32
C ASN A 48 28.76 -1.52 9.06
N HIS A 49 28.00 -2.61 8.83
CA HIS A 49 28.13 -3.88 9.51
C HIS A 49 28.61 -5.03 8.62
N GLY A 50 29.37 -4.70 7.56
CA GLY A 50 30.11 -5.70 6.80
C GLY A 50 29.41 -6.24 5.56
N MET A 51 28.34 -5.60 5.07
CA MET A 51 27.74 -5.96 3.78
C MET A 51 28.76 -5.87 2.66
N LYS A 52 28.92 -6.94 1.88
CA LYS A 52 29.88 -7.03 0.78
C LYS A 52 29.24 -6.58 -0.52
N LEU A 53 30.00 -5.79 -1.29
CA LEU A 53 29.65 -5.38 -2.65
C LEU A 53 30.58 -6.05 -3.65
N TYR A 54 29.99 -6.68 -4.64
CA TYR A 54 30.66 -7.24 -5.81
C TYR A 54 30.70 -6.24 -6.97
N LYS A 55 31.28 -6.65 -8.10
CA LYS A 55 31.25 -5.84 -9.33
C LYS A 55 29.80 -5.42 -9.67
N ASP A 56 29.67 -4.31 -10.38
CA ASP A 56 28.38 -3.74 -10.80
C ASP A 56 27.41 -3.40 -9.65
N ARG A 57 27.95 -3.15 -8.44
CA ARG A 57 27.16 -2.84 -7.23
C ARG A 57 26.16 -3.93 -6.87
N LEU A 58 26.49 -5.18 -7.12
CA LEU A 58 25.71 -6.34 -6.67
C LEU A 58 26.13 -6.72 -5.25
N THR A 59 25.15 -7.05 -4.41
CA THR A 59 25.40 -7.78 -3.14
C THR A 59 24.81 -9.18 -3.20
N ARG A 60 25.48 -10.12 -2.53
CA ARG A 60 24.97 -11.47 -2.26
C ARG A 60 24.51 -11.63 -0.82
N ASP A 61 24.63 -10.62 0.02
CA ASP A 61 24.28 -10.70 1.43
C ASP A 61 22.78 -10.62 1.69
N ILE A 62 22.02 -10.05 0.75
CA ILE A 62 20.57 -9.99 0.81
C ILE A 62 19.96 -10.38 -0.53
N ILE A 63 18.91 -11.20 -0.49
CA ILE A 63 18.15 -11.64 -1.66
C ILE A 63 16.65 -11.46 -1.42
N CYS A 64 15.90 -11.36 -2.49
CA CYS A 64 14.44 -11.38 -2.44
C CYS A 64 13.94 -12.73 -2.98
N LEU A 65 13.15 -13.45 -2.22
CA LEU A 65 12.46 -14.64 -2.71
C LEU A 65 11.03 -14.30 -3.11
N ASP A 66 10.67 -14.78 -4.29
CA ASP A 66 9.33 -14.60 -4.85
C ASP A 66 8.59 -15.94 -4.80
N PHE A 67 7.52 -15.97 -3.97
CA PHE A 67 6.64 -17.11 -3.78
C PHE A 67 5.37 -17.04 -4.64
N ASP A 68 5.23 -16.04 -5.51
CA ASP A 68 4.12 -15.95 -6.44
C ASP A 68 4.43 -16.77 -7.70
N PHE A 69 4.22 -18.08 -7.61
CA PHE A 69 4.40 -19.03 -8.72
C PHE A 69 3.36 -20.15 -8.63
N GLY A 70 3.04 -20.73 -9.78
CA GLY A 70 2.30 -22.00 -9.85
C GLY A 70 3.26 -23.18 -9.60
N SER A 71 2.97 -24.03 -8.64
CA SER A 71 3.67 -25.31 -8.50
C SER A 71 3.05 -26.33 -9.46
N ARG A 72 3.87 -27.02 -10.23
CA ARG A 72 3.41 -28.12 -11.08
C ARG A 72 3.67 -29.44 -10.38
N SER A 73 2.70 -30.35 -10.49
CA SER A 73 2.93 -31.75 -10.14
C SER A 73 3.92 -32.40 -11.13
N TYR A 74 4.44 -33.56 -10.77
CA TYR A 74 5.29 -34.32 -11.72
C TYR A 74 4.59 -34.53 -13.09
N GLU A 75 3.32 -34.93 -13.08
CA GLU A 75 2.53 -35.15 -14.28
C GLU A 75 2.32 -33.84 -15.07
N GLU A 76 2.05 -32.74 -14.40
CA GLU A 76 1.90 -31.42 -15.05
C GLU A 76 3.22 -30.94 -15.66
N GLU A 77 4.35 -31.16 -14.96
CA GLU A 77 5.68 -30.80 -15.49
C GLU A 77 6.06 -31.62 -16.69
N ILE A 78 5.86 -32.93 -16.65
CA ILE A 78 6.11 -33.81 -17.82
C ILE A 78 5.23 -33.42 -19.00
N LYS A 79 3.96 -33.13 -18.77
CA LYS A 79 3.04 -32.65 -19.82
C LYS A 79 3.50 -31.32 -20.40
N HIS A 80 3.94 -30.39 -19.52
CA HIS A 80 4.46 -29.11 -19.97
C HIS A 80 5.75 -29.24 -20.79
N LEU A 81 6.73 -29.99 -20.29
CA LEU A 81 7.99 -30.25 -21.01
C LEU A 81 7.74 -30.98 -22.35
N GLY A 82 6.82 -31.92 -22.38
CA GLY A 82 6.38 -32.58 -23.64
C GLY A 82 5.78 -31.58 -24.64
N SER A 83 4.99 -30.61 -24.15
CA SER A 83 4.43 -29.58 -25.02
C SER A 83 5.50 -28.60 -25.55
N LEU A 84 6.52 -28.30 -24.75
CA LEU A 84 7.67 -27.51 -25.21
C LEU A 84 8.50 -28.27 -26.23
N LEU A 85 8.77 -29.54 -25.98
CA LEU A 85 9.51 -30.39 -26.91
C LEU A 85 8.83 -30.51 -28.28
N ALA A 86 7.48 -30.58 -28.29
CA ALA A 86 6.69 -30.63 -29.52
C ALA A 86 6.74 -29.31 -30.33
N ARG A 87 6.95 -28.16 -29.66
CA ARG A 87 7.00 -26.84 -30.30
C ARG A 87 8.42 -26.39 -30.66
N GLU A 88 9.44 -27.03 -30.10
CA GLU A 88 10.83 -26.63 -30.32
C GLU A 88 11.30 -27.08 -31.71
N ALA A 89 11.72 -26.12 -32.52
CA ALA A 89 12.18 -26.37 -33.90
C ALA A 89 13.69 -26.72 -33.98
N ASN A 90 14.49 -26.26 -32.98
CA ASN A 90 15.93 -26.45 -32.94
C ASN A 90 16.28 -27.80 -32.30
N GLU A 91 17.09 -28.62 -32.99
CA GLU A 91 17.46 -29.95 -32.51
C GLU A 91 18.33 -29.89 -31.21
N GLU A 92 19.17 -28.87 -31.06
CA GLU A 92 19.91 -28.63 -29.79
C GLU A 92 18.98 -28.35 -28.64
N GLY A 93 17.94 -27.52 -28.88
CA GLY A 93 16.88 -27.23 -27.91
C GLY A 93 16.09 -28.49 -27.54
N ARG A 94 15.76 -29.32 -28.52
CA ARG A 94 15.09 -30.62 -28.32
C ARG A 94 15.94 -31.56 -27.47
N ALA A 95 17.25 -31.64 -27.74
CA ALA A 95 18.15 -32.50 -26.98
C ALA A 95 18.23 -32.05 -25.50
N LYS A 96 18.32 -30.76 -25.23
CA LYS A 96 18.28 -30.22 -23.88
C LYS A 96 16.94 -30.53 -23.18
N LEU A 97 15.83 -30.37 -23.85
CA LEU A 97 14.51 -30.69 -23.28
C LEU A 97 14.37 -32.17 -22.96
N ARG A 98 14.87 -33.08 -23.82
CA ARG A 98 14.90 -34.51 -23.54
C ARG A 98 15.74 -34.84 -22.28
N GLN A 99 16.91 -34.23 -22.14
CA GLN A 99 17.73 -34.39 -20.94
C GLN A 99 17.02 -33.89 -19.66
N ILE A 100 16.29 -32.78 -19.75
CA ILE A 100 15.50 -32.28 -18.63
C ILE A 100 14.39 -33.25 -18.27
N ILE A 101 13.65 -33.76 -19.26
CA ILE A 101 12.59 -34.76 -19.08
C ILE A 101 13.17 -36.04 -18.41
N GLU A 102 14.32 -36.49 -18.86
CA GLU A 102 14.99 -37.67 -18.28
C GLU A 102 15.38 -37.40 -16.80
N LYS A 103 15.97 -36.23 -16.48
CA LYS A 103 16.25 -35.82 -15.09
C LYS A 103 15.01 -35.76 -14.24
N VAL A 104 13.91 -35.21 -14.74
CA VAL A 104 12.64 -35.16 -14.02
C VAL A 104 12.13 -36.59 -13.75
N ASN A 105 12.23 -37.48 -14.70
CA ASN A 105 11.85 -38.89 -14.56
C ASN A 105 12.72 -39.60 -13.50
N GLN A 106 14.03 -39.44 -13.57
CA GLN A 106 14.98 -40.03 -12.60
C GLN A 106 14.77 -39.52 -11.18
N ASN A 107 14.32 -38.26 -11.05
CA ASN A 107 14.06 -37.61 -9.78
C ASN A 107 12.57 -37.55 -9.39
N LYS A 108 11.73 -38.41 -10.00
CA LYS A 108 10.30 -38.47 -9.73
C LYS A 108 9.98 -38.57 -8.25
N HIS A 109 10.78 -39.30 -7.47
CA HIS A 109 10.67 -39.44 -6.02
C HIS A 109 10.99 -38.16 -5.23
N LYS A 110 11.78 -37.24 -5.81
CA LYS A 110 12.09 -35.91 -5.24
C LYS A 110 11.08 -34.85 -5.68
N TYR A 111 10.30 -35.15 -6.72
CA TYR A 111 9.28 -34.25 -7.26
C TYR A 111 8.04 -34.28 -6.37
N CYS A 112 8.20 -33.77 -5.18
CA CYS A 112 7.09 -33.72 -4.26
C CYS A 112 6.09 -32.65 -4.73
N LYS A 113 4.81 -32.94 -4.58
CA LYS A 113 3.70 -32.00 -4.77
C LYS A 113 3.71 -30.94 -3.65
N LYS A 114 4.80 -30.20 -3.49
CA LYS A 114 4.81 -29.07 -2.57
C LYS A 114 4.21 -27.85 -3.23
N SER A 115 3.15 -27.34 -2.61
CA SER A 115 2.56 -26.05 -2.96
C SER A 115 3.54 -24.91 -2.66
N LYS A 116 3.27 -23.73 -3.21
CA LYS A 116 4.04 -22.53 -2.87
C LYS A 116 4.02 -22.24 -1.36
N ASP A 117 2.91 -22.54 -0.70
CA ASP A 117 2.73 -22.34 0.73
C ASP A 117 3.62 -23.28 1.56
N GLU A 118 3.70 -24.57 1.20
CA GLU A 118 4.60 -25.54 1.82
C GLU A 118 6.07 -25.23 1.58
N ILE A 119 6.42 -24.65 0.41
CA ILE A 119 7.81 -24.23 0.13
C ILE A 119 8.15 -23.00 0.98
N ARG A 120 7.22 -22.06 1.19
CA ARG A 120 7.42 -20.93 2.09
C ARG A 120 7.61 -21.41 3.53
N GLU A 121 6.78 -22.33 4.02
CA GLU A 121 6.91 -22.92 5.36
C GLU A 121 8.30 -23.55 5.55
N LEU A 122 8.76 -24.30 4.55
CA LEU A 122 10.10 -24.92 4.57
C LEU A 122 11.21 -23.88 4.64
N PHE A 123 11.19 -22.86 3.77
CA PHE A 123 12.24 -21.86 3.70
C PHE A 123 12.26 -20.91 4.90
N TYR A 124 11.12 -20.64 5.50
CA TYR A 124 11.06 -19.85 6.74
C TYR A 124 11.63 -20.62 7.93
N ARG A 125 11.37 -21.93 8.00
CA ARG A 125 11.84 -22.76 9.11
C ARG A 125 13.34 -23.07 8.98
N ASP A 126 13.78 -23.49 7.81
CA ASP A 126 15.11 -24.10 7.61
C ASP A 126 16.09 -23.14 6.91
N GLY A 127 15.63 -21.96 6.47
CA GLY A 127 16.41 -21.13 5.57
C GLY A 127 16.52 -21.74 4.17
N VAL A 128 17.37 -21.14 3.35
CA VAL A 128 17.64 -21.63 1.99
C VAL A 128 19.07 -21.36 1.57
N SER A 129 19.68 -22.30 0.88
CA SER A 129 21.02 -22.12 0.29
C SER A 129 20.93 -21.75 -1.17
N VAL A 130 21.78 -20.81 -1.59
CA VAL A 130 21.97 -20.41 -2.99
C VAL A 130 23.42 -20.67 -3.35
N THR A 131 23.66 -21.36 -4.45
CA THR A 131 24.99 -21.64 -4.99
C THR A 131 25.30 -20.61 -6.10
N TYR A 132 26.43 -19.94 -5.98
CA TYR A 132 26.94 -18.97 -6.91
C TYR A 132 28.19 -19.49 -7.59
N THR A 133 28.29 -19.32 -8.89
CA THR A 133 29.51 -19.61 -9.62
C THR A 133 30.56 -18.53 -9.30
N ALA A 134 31.67 -18.90 -8.70
CA ALA A 134 32.82 -18.05 -8.48
C ALA A 134 33.64 -17.94 -9.77
N ARG A 135 34.05 -16.70 -10.12
CA ARG A 135 34.86 -16.42 -11.31
C ARG A 135 36.07 -15.57 -10.94
N ASP A 136 37.19 -15.84 -11.58
CA ASP A 136 38.38 -14.99 -11.45
C ASP A 136 38.23 -13.62 -12.18
N ARG A 137 39.29 -12.81 -12.12
CA ARG A 137 39.32 -11.49 -12.79
C ARG A 137 39.23 -11.60 -14.32
N GLN A 138 39.57 -12.76 -14.89
CA GLN A 138 39.53 -13.05 -16.34
C GLN A 138 38.18 -13.70 -16.76
N GLY A 139 37.29 -14.00 -15.80
CA GLY A 139 35.97 -14.56 -16.05
C GLY A 139 35.93 -16.11 -16.01
N ASN A 140 37.03 -16.78 -15.74
CA ASN A 140 37.07 -18.24 -15.62
C ASN A 140 36.40 -18.71 -14.33
N ILE A 141 35.71 -19.85 -14.38
CA ILE A 141 35.08 -20.44 -13.20
C ILE A 141 36.18 -20.98 -12.28
N THR A 142 36.25 -20.46 -11.06
CA THR A 142 37.20 -20.85 -10.03
C THR A 142 36.60 -21.77 -8.98
N GLY A 143 35.28 -21.89 -8.94
CA GLY A 143 34.60 -22.74 -7.97
C GLY A 143 33.13 -22.33 -7.80
N GLU A 144 32.54 -22.84 -6.75
CA GLU A 144 31.21 -22.53 -6.30
C GLU A 144 31.25 -21.94 -4.89
N GLU A 145 30.50 -20.86 -4.66
CA GLU A 145 30.27 -20.29 -3.35
C GLU A 145 28.83 -20.58 -2.95
N ARG A 146 28.64 -21.26 -1.84
CA ARG A 146 27.32 -21.58 -1.30
C ARG A 146 27.04 -20.72 -0.08
N ILE A 147 25.99 -19.89 -0.14
CA ILE A 147 25.57 -19.00 0.93
C ILE A 147 24.22 -19.49 1.46
N HIS A 148 24.11 -19.61 2.77
CA HIS A 148 22.86 -19.91 3.46
C HIS A 148 22.17 -18.62 3.88
N TYR A 149 20.84 -18.54 3.66
CA TYR A 149 20.03 -17.38 3.93
C TYR A 149 18.89 -17.72 4.87
N ARG A 150 18.61 -16.79 5.78
CA ARG A 150 17.45 -16.86 6.68
C ARG A 150 16.45 -15.78 6.33
N MET A 151 15.16 -16.06 6.54
CA MET A 151 14.07 -15.10 6.36
C MET A 151 14.29 -13.94 7.33
N LEU A 152 14.31 -12.69 6.80
CA LEU A 152 14.55 -11.52 7.62
C LEU A 152 13.27 -10.69 7.80
N TYR A 153 12.68 -10.23 6.70
CA TYR A 153 11.48 -9.41 6.76
C TYR A 153 10.67 -9.43 5.47
N ARG A 154 9.43 -9.05 5.62
CA ARG A 154 8.56 -8.60 4.52
C ARG A 154 7.94 -7.27 4.90
N ASN A 155 7.79 -6.34 3.98
CA ASN A 155 6.90 -5.20 4.15
C ASN A 155 5.53 -5.50 3.55
N SER A 156 4.51 -4.68 3.89
CA SER A 156 3.13 -4.92 3.44
C SER A 156 2.99 -4.99 1.92
N ALA A 157 3.72 -4.15 1.17
CA ALA A 157 3.70 -4.17 -0.30
C ALA A 157 4.31 -5.45 -0.86
N LYS A 158 5.46 -5.88 -0.36
CA LYS A 158 6.13 -7.11 -0.79
C LYS A 158 5.35 -8.36 -0.40
N ALA A 159 4.73 -8.39 0.79
CA ALA A 159 3.89 -9.49 1.25
C ALA A 159 2.72 -9.76 0.28
N LYS A 160 2.03 -8.70 -0.14
CA LYS A 160 0.95 -8.79 -1.14
C LYS A 160 1.43 -9.31 -2.50
N LEU A 161 2.70 -9.12 -2.85
CA LEU A 161 3.33 -9.64 -4.07
C LEU A 161 3.93 -11.03 -3.88
N GLY A 162 3.82 -11.64 -2.69
CA GLY A 162 4.46 -12.91 -2.38
C GLY A 162 5.98 -12.82 -2.22
N GLN A 163 6.54 -11.62 -2.08
CA GLN A 163 7.97 -11.35 -2.01
C GLN A 163 8.44 -11.18 -0.56
N VAL A 164 9.58 -11.79 -0.24
CA VAL A 164 10.17 -11.78 1.10
C VAL A 164 11.68 -11.60 1.00
N MET A 165 12.25 -10.83 1.92
CA MET A 165 13.69 -10.60 2.00
C MET A 165 14.35 -11.63 2.89
N PHE A 166 15.41 -12.22 2.37
CA PHE A 166 16.29 -13.17 3.05
C PHE A 166 17.68 -12.59 3.13
N ILE A 167 18.36 -12.80 4.25
CA ILE A 167 19.71 -12.30 4.50
C ILE A 167 20.68 -13.44 4.76
N ASN A 168 21.92 -13.24 4.35
CA ASN A 168 23.04 -14.12 4.68
C ASN A 168 23.06 -14.39 6.19
N GLU A 169 23.12 -15.65 6.57
CA GLU A 169 23.07 -16.09 7.97
C GLU A 169 24.11 -15.41 8.85
N THR A 170 25.28 -15.08 8.30
CA THR A 170 26.35 -14.39 9.06
C THR A 170 26.01 -12.98 9.49
N LEU A 171 25.03 -12.33 8.82
CA LEU A 171 24.54 -10.98 9.13
C LEU A 171 23.19 -10.99 9.83
N TYR A 172 22.55 -12.16 9.92
CA TYR A 172 21.15 -12.26 10.33
C TYR A 172 20.91 -11.70 11.73
N ASP A 173 21.66 -12.17 12.73
CA ASP A 173 21.38 -11.84 14.13
C ASP A 173 21.53 -10.35 14.40
N ALA A 174 22.61 -9.73 13.88
CA ALA A 174 22.83 -8.28 14.01
C ALA A 174 21.73 -7.46 13.27
N ALA A 175 21.37 -7.88 12.06
CA ALA A 175 20.36 -7.20 11.26
C ALA A 175 18.96 -7.33 11.86
N TYR A 176 18.61 -8.51 12.38
CA TYR A 176 17.31 -8.76 13.00
C TYR A 176 17.17 -8.02 14.34
N ASP A 177 18.22 -8.06 15.20
CA ASP A 177 18.23 -7.31 16.46
C ASP A 177 18.08 -5.81 16.22
N TRP A 178 18.87 -5.26 15.31
CA TRP A 178 18.79 -3.83 14.99
C TRP A 178 17.42 -3.44 14.43
N MET A 179 16.91 -4.17 13.42
CA MET A 179 15.64 -3.86 12.78
C MET A 179 14.45 -3.95 13.73
N THR A 180 14.46 -4.93 14.64
CA THR A 180 13.42 -5.15 15.64
C THR A 180 13.65 -4.40 16.95
N MET A 181 14.73 -3.63 17.07
CA MET A 181 15.18 -3.04 18.34
C MET A 181 15.37 -4.08 19.47
N GLY A 182 15.74 -5.32 19.15
CA GLY A 182 15.83 -6.41 20.12
C GLY A 182 14.49 -7.01 20.56
N LEU A 183 13.36 -6.49 20.11
CA LEU A 183 12.02 -6.95 20.51
C LEU A 183 11.73 -8.37 20.00
N GLY A 184 12.27 -8.71 18.81
CA GLY A 184 12.09 -10.04 18.23
C GLY A 184 12.61 -11.17 19.15
N GLY A 185 13.75 -10.96 19.79
CA GLY A 185 14.34 -11.91 20.76
C GLY A 185 13.63 -11.96 22.12
N ARG A 186 12.83 -10.95 22.45
CA ARG A 186 12.05 -10.84 23.70
C ARG A 186 10.60 -11.28 23.53
N MET A 187 10.16 -11.52 22.29
CA MET A 187 8.78 -11.89 22.00
C MET A 187 8.43 -13.23 22.65
N PRO A 188 7.31 -13.34 23.40
CA PRO A 188 6.88 -14.61 23.97
C PRO A 188 6.52 -15.63 22.87
N LEU A 189 6.59 -16.93 23.22
CA LEU A 189 6.23 -17.99 22.28
C LEU A 189 4.74 -18.00 21.96
N GLU A 190 3.90 -17.82 22.97
CA GLU A 190 2.43 -17.83 22.86
C GLU A 190 1.89 -16.40 22.91
N ASN A 191 0.75 -16.17 22.26
CA ASN A 191 0.09 -14.85 22.18
C ASN A 191 1.02 -13.74 21.67
N ALA A 192 1.88 -14.07 20.73
CA ALA A 192 2.91 -13.18 20.22
C ALA A 192 2.34 -12.15 19.24
N LYS A 193 2.79 -10.91 19.36
CA LYS A 193 2.43 -9.78 18.47
C LYS A 193 3.23 -9.81 17.17
N ILE A 194 3.30 -10.99 16.50
CA ILE A 194 4.13 -11.18 15.30
C ILE A 194 3.61 -10.43 14.07
N VAL A 195 2.30 -10.18 14.02
CA VAL A 195 1.68 -9.40 12.94
C VAL A 195 2.15 -7.95 12.99
N GLU A 196 2.10 -7.34 14.17
CA GLU A 196 2.55 -5.98 14.44
C GLU A 196 4.07 -5.86 14.27
N LEU A 197 4.84 -6.82 14.79
CA LEU A 197 6.29 -6.83 14.61
C LEU A 197 6.66 -6.85 13.13
N SER A 198 6.05 -7.76 12.36
CA SER A 198 6.27 -7.86 10.92
C SER A 198 5.82 -6.64 10.12
N ALA A 199 4.84 -5.89 10.64
CA ALA A 199 4.35 -4.68 9.98
C ALA A 199 5.24 -3.46 10.25
N TYR A 200 5.81 -3.35 11.47
CA TYR A 200 6.47 -2.12 11.91
C TYR A 200 8.00 -2.20 11.98
N ALA A 201 8.59 -3.34 12.27
CA ALA A 201 10.05 -3.47 12.23
C ALA A 201 10.66 -3.07 10.86
N PRO A 202 10.05 -3.43 9.70
CA PRO A 202 10.58 -3.04 8.39
C PRO A 202 10.40 -1.56 8.02
N LEU A 203 9.91 -0.68 8.89
CA LEU A 203 9.81 0.76 8.59
C LEU A 203 11.18 1.36 8.24
N THR A 204 12.25 0.87 8.86
CA THR A 204 13.64 1.24 8.58
C THR A 204 14.14 0.81 7.20
N THR A 205 13.42 -0.11 6.52
CA THR A 205 13.74 -0.57 5.16
C THR A 205 13.08 0.25 4.06
N SER A 206 12.27 1.24 4.43
CA SER A 206 11.63 2.15 3.47
C SER A 206 12.67 2.88 2.64
N THR A 207 12.41 3.01 1.34
CA THR A 207 13.27 3.82 0.46
C THR A 207 13.22 5.28 0.91
N ILE A 208 14.36 5.89 1.14
CA ILE A 208 14.48 7.28 1.56
C ILE A 208 15.13 8.12 0.47
N LEU A 209 14.71 9.38 0.39
CA LEU A 209 15.30 10.40 -0.46
C LEU A 209 16.57 10.95 0.19
N ASP A 210 16.51 11.17 1.49
CA ASP A 210 17.60 11.69 2.31
C ASP A 210 17.33 11.40 3.79
N THR A 211 18.29 11.77 4.64
CA THR A 211 18.15 11.72 6.11
C THR A 211 18.37 13.11 6.71
N PHE A 212 17.75 13.33 7.85
CA PHE A 212 18.08 14.48 8.70
C PHE A 212 18.11 14.04 10.17
N SER A 213 18.90 14.73 10.98
CA SER A 213 19.06 14.41 12.39
C SER A 213 18.22 15.33 13.24
N ILE A 214 17.39 14.75 14.10
CA ILE A 214 16.66 15.47 15.16
C ILE A 214 16.84 14.69 16.47
N PRO A 215 17.39 15.32 17.52
CA PRO A 215 17.42 14.71 18.84
C PRO A 215 16.01 14.28 19.25
N VAL A 216 15.89 13.09 19.81
CA VAL A 216 14.55 12.55 20.17
C VAL A 216 13.92 13.38 21.25
N GLU A 217 14.73 14.00 22.08
CA GLU A 217 14.34 14.91 23.16
C GLU A 217 13.67 16.20 22.66
N ASP A 218 13.86 16.55 21.38
CA ASP A 218 13.23 17.71 20.74
C ASP A 218 11.87 17.34 20.07
N ILE A 219 11.41 16.10 20.26
CA ILE A 219 10.12 15.61 19.77
C ILE A 219 9.10 15.58 20.90
N LEU A 220 8.10 16.45 20.82
CA LEU A 220 6.96 16.44 21.75
C LEU A 220 5.94 15.42 21.25
N ILE A 221 5.73 14.33 22.01
CA ILE A 221 4.76 13.29 21.71
C ILE A 221 3.57 13.42 22.67
N LEU A 222 2.41 13.72 22.13
CA LEU A 222 1.17 13.92 22.89
C LEU A 222 0.22 12.73 22.74
N LYS A 223 -0.72 12.59 23.66
CA LYS A 223 -1.83 11.65 23.50
C LYS A 223 -2.79 12.19 22.45
N ASP A 224 -3.12 11.39 21.43
CA ASP A 224 -4.07 11.80 20.40
C ASP A 224 -5.48 12.01 21.00
N GLN A 225 -6.29 12.79 20.32
CA GLN A 225 -7.63 13.15 20.73
C GLN A 225 -8.65 12.64 19.73
N ASP A 226 -9.83 12.34 20.19
CA ASP A 226 -10.95 11.93 19.35
C ASP A 226 -12.00 13.04 19.28
N SER A 227 -12.47 13.33 18.07
CA SER A 227 -13.63 14.17 17.80
C SER A 227 -14.83 13.30 17.41
N PHE A 228 -15.98 13.58 18.03
CA PHE A 228 -17.20 12.82 17.81
C PHE A 228 -18.24 13.67 17.08
N PHE A 229 -18.99 13.03 16.20
CA PHE A 229 -20.05 13.64 15.43
C PHE A 229 -21.19 12.65 15.19
N THR A 230 -22.42 13.04 15.49
CA THR A 230 -23.60 12.20 15.27
C THR A 230 -24.22 12.51 13.92
N THR A 231 -24.39 11.49 13.09
CA THR A 231 -24.97 11.63 11.75
C THR A 231 -25.69 10.35 11.29
N MET A 232 -26.53 10.49 10.26
CA MET A 232 -27.05 9.33 9.54
C MET A 232 -25.90 8.65 8.78
N ALA A 233 -25.75 7.34 8.96
CA ALA A 233 -24.71 6.56 8.30
C ALA A 233 -25.21 5.19 7.83
N ASN A 234 -24.48 4.62 6.87
CA ASN A 234 -24.60 3.21 6.50
C ASN A 234 -23.62 2.40 7.33
N VAL A 235 -24.12 1.72 8.33
CA VAL A 235 -23.31 0.93 9.27
C VAL A 235 -23.18 -0.50 8.78
N VAL A 236 -21.93 -0.93 8.53
CA VAL A 236 -21.64 -2.32 8.15
C VAL A 236 -21.20 -3.09 9.38
N ARG A 237 -21.90 -4.16 9.68
CA ARG A 237 -21.62 -5.06 10.81
C ARG A 237 -21.73 -6.52 10.40
N ALA A 238 -21.20 -7.40 11.23
CA ALA A 238 -21.33 -8.84 11.04
C ALA A 238 -22.65 -9.37 11.64
N GLU A 239 -23.32 -10.24 10.91
CA GLU A 239 -24.46 -11.01 11.35
C GLU A 239 -24.15 -12.50 11.28
N GLU A 240 -24.52 -13.25 12.31
CA GLU A 240 -24.38 -14.70 12.33
C GLU A 240 -25.50 -15.38 11.56
N TYR A 241 -25.16 -16.41 10.80
CA TYR A 241 -26.12 -17.24 10.10
C TYR A 241 -25.70 -18.70 10.10
N GLU A 242 -26.67 -19.59 9.99
CA GLU A 242 -26.40 -21.01 9.81
C GLU A 242 -25.86 -21.31 8.43
N GLY A 243 -24.69 -21.86 8.40
CA GLY A 243 -23.99 -22.23 7.18
C GLY A 243 -23.37 -23.62 7.27
N THR A 244 -22.46 -23.92 6.36
CA THR A 244 -21.68 -25.16 6.41
C THR A 244 -20.20 -24.87 6.29
N ARG A 245 -19.35 -25.63 6.98
CA ARG A 245 -17.89 -25.65 6.75
C ARG A 245 -17.45 -26.99 6.19
N ARG A 246 -16.42 -26.95 5.35
CA ARG A 246 -15.76 -28.17 4.88
C ARG A 246 -14.76 -28.63 5.96
N VAL A 247 -14.88 -29.87 6.37
CA VAL A 247 -13.94 -30.55 7.25
C VAL A 247 -13.42 -31.79 6.56
N ILE A 248 -12.21 -32.24 6.94
CA ILE A 248 -11.71 -33.53 6.45
C ILE A 248 -12.65 -34.60 6.98
N ASP A 249 -13.16 -35.42 6.08
CA ASP A 249 -13.85 -36.65 6.40
C ASP A 249 -12.80 -37.73 6.61
N GLU A 250 -12.45 -37.99 7.87
CA GLU A 250 -11.40 -38.96 8.20
C GLU A 250 -11.77 -40.35 7.74
N GLU A 251 -13.03 -40.77 7.91
CA GLU A 251 -13.52 -42.06 7.44
C GLU A 251 -13.51 -42.19 5.91
N GLY A 252 -14.02 -41.15 5.23
CA GLY A 252 -13.99 -41.09 3.76
C GLY A 252 -12.55 -41.05 3.21
N THR A 253 -11.66 -40.35 3.92
CA THR A 253 -10.22 -40.25 3.57
C THR A 253 -9.52 -41.59 3.77
N GLU A 254 -9.82 -42.31 4.87
CA GLU A 254 -9.23 -43.65 5.11
C GLU A 254 -9.77 -44.67 4.08
N LYS A 255 -11.07 -44.62 3.75
CA LYS A 255 -11.61 -45.44 2.64
C LYS A 255 -10.93 -45.11 1.30
N ALA A 256 -10.62 -43.86 1.02
CA ALA A 256 -9.91 -43.47 -0.20
C ALA A 256 -8.46 -44.00 -0.17
N ARG A 257 -7.82 -43.98 0.99
CA ARG A 257 -6.47 -44.55 1.22
C ARG A 257 -6.44 -46.07 0.99
N GLN A 258 -7.40 -46.79 1.56
CA GLN A 258 -7.53 -48.22 1.41
C GLN A 258 -7.77 -48.62 -0.06
N ARG A 259 -8.66 -47.94 -0.76
CA ARG A 259 -8.89 -48.15 -2.21
C ARG A 259 -7.63 -47.89 -3.06
N ALA A 260 -6.79 -46.90 -2.65
CA ALA A 260 -5.54 -46.64 -3.33
C ALA A 260 -4.54 -47.85 -3.13
N LEU A 261 -4.50 -48.40 -1.92
CA LEU A 261 -3.72 -49.63 -1.61
C LEU A 261 -4.19 -50.82 -2.43
N GLU A 262 -5.49 -51.09 -2.41
CA GLU A 262 -6.10 -52.20 -3.16
C GLU A 262 -5.85 -52.11 -4.66
N LYS A 263 -5.83 -50.89 -5.23
CA LYS A 263 -5.56 -50.64 -6.65
C LYS A 263 -4.09 -50.51 -6.99
N GLY A 264 -3.18 -50.70 -6.04
CA GLY A 264 -1.76 -50.52 -6.24
C GLY A 264 -1.34 -49.10 -6.63
N LEU A 265 -2.15 -48.07 -6.29
CA LEU A 265 -1.84 -46.68 -6.54
C LEU A 265 -0.88 -46.18 -5.45
N LEU A 266 0.39 -46.54 -5.60
CA LEU A 266 1.44 -46.27 -4.65
C LEU A 266 2.44 -45.25 -5.21
N ASP A 267 3.03 -44.43 -4.35
CA ASP A 267 4.23 -43.68 -4.70
C ASP A 267 5.45 -44.61 -4.76
N LEU A 268 6.62 -44.08 -5.10
CA LEU A 268 7.85 -44.85 -5.23
C LEU A 268 8.38 -45.39 -3.89
N GLN A 269 7.84 -44.93 -2.77
CA GLN A 269 8.17 -45.35 -1.41
C GLN A 269 7.14 -46.34 -0.86
N GLY A 270 6.15 -46.75 -1.69
CA GLY A 270 5.10 -47.68 -1.29
C GLY A 270 3.93 -47.04 -0.54
N ASN A 271 3.87 -45.71 -0.43
CA ASN A 271 2.75 -45.02 0.24
C ASN A 271 1.56 -44.87 -0.73
N PRO A 272 0.34 -45.03 -0.27
CA PRO A 272 -0.85 -44.91 -1.11
C PRO A 272 -1.09 -43.47 -1.59
N LEU A 273 -1.36 -43.32 -2.89
CA LEU A 273 -1.72 -42.06 -3.53
C LEU A 273 -3.24 -41.86 -3.47
N TYR A 274 -3.71 -41.01 -2.61
CA TYR A 274 -5.15 -40.70 -2.45
C TYR A 274 -5.37 -39.19 -2.16
N ASN A 275 -6.56 -38.71 -2.42
CA ASN A 275 -6.98 -37.36 -2.05
C ASN A 275 -7.75 -37.38 -0.73
N LYS A 276 -7.54 -36.34 0.10
CA LYS A 276 -8.38 -36.13 1.28
C LYS A 276 -9.83 -35.93 0.86
N VAL A 277 -10.73 -36.64 1.50
CA VAL A 277 -12.17 -36.47 1.31
C VAL A 277 -12.67 -35.42 2.28
N TYR A 278 -13.57 -34.56 1.82
CA TYR A 278 -14.15 -33.51 2.64
C TYR A 278 -15.65 -33.68 2.72
N LYS A 279 -16.19 -33.47 3.91
CA LYS A 279 -17.65 -33.36 4.15
C LYS A 279 -18.00 -31.97 4.62
N LYS A 280 -19.24 -31.57 4.35
CA LYS A 280 -19.80 -30.33 4.88
C LYS A 280 -20.48 -30.63 6.22
N ILE A 281 -20.16 -29.89 7.25
CA ILE A 281 -20.84 -29.93 8.55
C ILE A 281 -21.50 -28.59 8.84
N PRO A 282 -22.59 -28.54 9.57
CA PRO A 282 -23.20 -27.30 10.04
C PRO A 282 -22.18 -26.45 10.78
N ALA A 283 -22.22 -25.15 10.55
CA ALA A 283 -21.35 -24.19 11.23
C ALA A 283 -22.04 -22.82 11.25
N VAL A 284 -21.92 -22.12 12.35
CA VAL A 284 -22.27 -20.70 12.40
C VAL A 284 -21.21 -19.94 11.60
N LYS A 285 -21.69 -19.14 10.67
CA LYS A 285 -20.86 -18.25 9.84
C LYS A 285 -21.28 -16.81 10.04
N LYS A 286 -20.43 -15.88 9.68
CA LYS A 286 -20.72 -14.45 9.71
C LYS A 286 -20.77 -13.90 8.29
N ARG A 287 -21.72 -13.01 8.03
CA ARG A 287 -21.85 -12.23 6.79
C ARG A 287 -21.96 -10.75 7.12
N CYS A 288 -21.63 -9.89 6.16
CA CYS A 288 -21.85 -8.46 6.29
C CYS A 288 -23.32 -8.10 6.01
N ILE A 289 -23.87 -7.22 6.84
CA ILE A 289 -25.15 -6.56 6.63
C ILE A 289 -24.97 -5.05 6.74
N VAL A 290 -25.90 -4.31 6.12
CA VAL A 290 -25.97 -2.84 6.17
C VAL A 290 -27.20 -2.42 6.94
N SER A 291 -27.05 -1.49 7.87
CA SER A 291 -28.16 -0.77 8.49
C SER A 291 -27.98 0.73 8.28
N ARG A 292 -29.06 1.44 7.89
CA ARG A 292 -29.07 2.89 7.79
C ARG A 292 -29.63 3.46 9.08
N GLU A 293 -28.80 4.08 9.89
CA GLU A 293 -29.14 4.54 11.23
C GLU A 293 -28.36 5.80 11.62
N GLU A 294 -28.94 6.56 12.55
CA GLU A 294 -28.21 7.63 13.21
C GLU A 294 -27.17 7.01 14.15
N THR A 295 -25.92 7.36 13.98
CA THR A 295 -24.82 6.80 14.76
C THR A 295 -23.74 7.86 15.02
N GLU A 296 -23.00 7.66 16.10
CA GLU A 296 -21.83 8.45 16.40
C GLU A 296 -20.64 7.95 15.58
N VAL A 297 -20.05 8.85 14.80
CA VAL A 297 -18.78 8.66 14.07
C VAL A 297 -17.66 9.30 14.85
N LYS A 298 -16.45 8.79 14.67
CA LYS A 298 -15.27 9.20 15.42
C LYS A 298 -14.14 9.53 14.47
N ASN A 299 -13.58 10.73 14.57
CA ASN A 299 -12.31 11.08 13.95
C ASN A 299 -11.20 11.09 15.00
N THR A 300 -10.12 10.35 14.74
CA THR A 300 -8.88 10.49 15.49
C THR A 300 -8.10 11.66 14.90
N MET A 301 -7.88 12.70 15.71
CA MET A 301 -7.53 14.04 15.20
C MET A 301 -6.24 14.07 14.38
N TRP A 302 -5.18 13.38 14.82
CA TRP A 302 -3.86 13.51 14.20
C TRP A 302 -3.18 12.16 13.94
N ASP A 303 -3.97 11.14 13.58
CA ASP A 303 -3.44 9.77 13.36
C ASP A 303 -2.33 9.74 12.29
N GLY A 304 -1.11 9.55 12.78
CA GLY A 304 0.09 9.49 11.94
C GLY A 304 0.60 10.84 11.42
N MET A 305 0.04 11.96 11.89
CA MET A 305 0.48 13.31 11.58
C MET A 305 1.59 13.77 12.50
N ALA A 306 2.44 14.68 12.03
CA ALA A 306 3.34 15.49 12.82
C ALA A 306 3.42 16.92 12.26
N LEU A 307 3.78 17.89 13.12
CA LEU A 307 4.26 19.19 12.69
C LEU A 307 5.77 19.23 12.86
N ILE A 308 6.48 19.81 11.91
CA ILE A 308 7.94 19.97 11.92
C ILE A 308 8.25 21.46 11.82
N GLU A 309 9.09 21.94 12.73
CA GLU A 309 9.58 23.32 12.72
C GLU A 309 10.21 23.66 11.36
N ASP A 310 9.72 24.72 10.75
CA ASP A 310 10.09 25.16 9.39
C ASP A 310 11.60 25.22 9.18
N SER A 311 12.34 25.77 10.13
CA SER A 311 13.79 25.92 10.08
C SER A 311 14.58 24.61 10.15
N CYS A 312 13.93 23.49 10.52
CA CYS A 312 14.58 22.18 10.66
C CYS A 312 14.52 21.34 9.37
N LEU A 313 13.62 21.69 8.46
CA LEU A 313 13.46 20.92 7.21
C LEU A 313 14.50 21.33 6.16
N PRO A 314 15.06 20.36 5.41
CA PRO A 314 15.91 20.67 4.28
C PRO A 314 15.19 21.58 3.24
N ALA A 315 15.94 22.49 2.62
CA ALA A 315 15.38 23.46 1.69
C ALA A 315 14.67 22.85 0.46
N TRP A 316 14.98 21.60 0.10
CA TRP A 316 14.34 20.87 -1.00
C TRP A 316 13.01 20.22 -0.61
N VAL A 317 12.68 20.13 0.69
CA VAL A 317 11.37 19.68 1.16
C VAL A 317 10.39 20.84 1.02
N ASN A 318 9.25 20.60 0.37
CA ASN A 318 8.24 21.64 0.19
C ASN A 318 7.36 21.80 1.44
N GLY A 319 6.16 21.25 1.46
CA GLY A 319 5.20 21.42 2.54
C GLY A 319 5.18 20.26 3.54
N MET A 320 5.69 19.07 3.16
CA MET A 320 5.71 17.92 4.07
C MET A 320 6.88 16.99 3.83
N ALA A 321 7.26 16.24 4.86
CA ALA A 321 8.21 15.13 4.82
C ALA A 321 7.58 13.87 5.43
N LEU A 322 7.56 12.77 4.70
CA LEU A 322 7.15 11.48 5.22
C LEU A 322 8.32 10.82 5.95
N LEU A 323 8.22 10.73 7.28
CA LEU A 323 9.29 10.30 8.16
C LEU A 323 9.23 8.81 8.49
N ARG A 324 10.41 8.17 8.57
CA ARG A 324 10.58 6.80 9.06
C ARG A 324 11.79 6.69 9.98
N ASN A 325 11.60 5.91 11.04
CA ASN A 325 12.67 5.45 11.92
C ASN A 325 12.20 4.12 12.56
N HIS A 326 12.93 3.60 13.55
CA HIS A 326 12.55 2.44 14.36
C HIS A 326 11.16 2.60 14.97
N PHE A 327 10.21 1.83 14.47
CA PHE A 327 8.80 1.85 14.93
C PHE A 327 8.19 3.25 14.99
N PHE A 328 8.69 4.15 14.16
CA PHE A 328 8.18 5.51 14.02
C PHE A 328 7.75 5.76 12.56
N LYS A 329 6.53 6.27 12.40
CA LYS A 329 5.93 6.58 11.11
C LYS A 329 5.07 7.83 11.26
N ALA A 330 5.49 8.93 10.63
CA ALA A 330 4.72 10.16 10.63
C ALA A 330 4.77 10.85 9.27
N CYS A 331 3.70 11.55 8.92
CA CYS A 331 3.67 12.56 7.88
C CYS A 331 3.87 13.92 8.56
N GLY A 332 5.08 14.44 8.47
CA GLY A 332 5.45 15.70 9.11
C GLY A 332 5.18 16.88 8.20
N PHE A 333 4.27 17.74 8.58
CA PHE A 333 3.91 18.97 7.87
C PHE A 333 4.73 20.15 8.38
N ARG A 334 5.13 21.01 7.49
CA ARG A 334 5.89 22.22 7.78
C ARG A 334 5.07 23.19 8.62
N GLY A 335 5.61 23.64 9.76
CA GLY A 335 4.93 24.57 10.65
C GLY A 335 5.91 25.50 11.36
N ARG A 336 5.50 26.72 11.67
CA ARG A 336 6.27 27.68 12.45
C ARG A 336 5.95 27.49 13.93
N ILE A 337 6.35 26.35 14.48
CA ILE A 337 6.04 25.94 15.86
C ILE A 337 6.55 26.96 16.85
N ARG A 338 7.81 27.39 16.71
CA ARG A 338 8.45 28.36 17.61
C ARG A 338 7.75 29.72 17.59
N GLN A 339 7.34 30.18 16.40
CA GLN A 339 6.59 31.41 16.27
C GLN A 339 5.25 31.35 17.03
N PHE A 340 4.52 30.25 16.85
CA PHE A 340 3.27 30.04 17.57
C PHE A 340 3.49 30.00 19.09
N MET A 341 4.51 29.30 19.57
CA MET A 341 4.81 29.19 21.01
C MET A 341 5.23 30.55 21.61
N GLN A 342 5.92 31.37 20.83
CA GLN A 342 6.25 32.75 21.24
C GLN A 342 5.00 33.61 21.34
N ASP A 343 4.18 33.64 20.29
CA ASP A 343 2.93 34.43 20.26
C ASP A 343 1.97 34.00 21.38
N TRP A 344 1.88 32.69 21.64
CA TRP A 344 1.09 32.14 22.73
C TRP A 344 1.59 32.62 24.12
N CYS A 345 2.91 32.60 24.32
CA CYS A 345 3.52 33.10 25.57
C CYS A 345 3.29 34.59 25.77
N GLU A 346 3.42 35.40 24.71
CA GLU A 346 3.12 36.83 24.75
C GLU A 346 1.66 37.07 25.11
N GLU A 347 0.71 36.36 24.51
CA GLU A 347 -0.71 36.50 24.84
C GLU A 347 -1.05 36.11 26.28
N LYS A 348 -0.41 35.04 26.80
CA LYS A 348 -0.69 34.51 28.14
C LYS A 348 0.20 35.10 29.24
N GLY A 349 1.18 35.95 28.91
CA GLY A 349 2.14 36.49 29.88
C GLY A 349 3.08 35.43 30.47
N ILE A 350 3.46 34.42 29.69
CA ILE A 350 4.36 33.32 30.05
C ILE A 350 5.77 33.65 29.55
N ASP A 351 6.81 33.33 30.32
CA ASP A 351 8.20 33.45 29.86
C ASP A 351 8.56 32.28 28.93
N TYR A 352 8.65 32.57 27.63
CA TYR A 352 8.99 31.57 26.57
C TYR A 352 10.33 30.86 26.82
N GLN A 353 11.31 31.54 27.49
CA GLN A 353 12.64 30.94 27.68
C GLN A 353 12.64 29.81 28.69
N THR A 354 11.71 29.82 29.62
CA THR A 354 11.62 28.84 30.71
C THR A 354 10.39 27.97 30.67
N TRP A 355 9.45 28.27 29.73
CA TRP A 355 8.22 27.50 29.61
C TRP A 355 8.50 26.07 29.16
N LYS A 356 7.90 25.13 29.90
CA LYS A 356 7.99 23.69 29.62
C LYS A 356 6.63 23.09 29.34
N ILE A 357 6.62 22.13 28.42
CA ILE A 357 5.45 21.37 28.06
C ILE A 357 5.73 19.89 28.38
N GLN A 358 4.77 19.23 29.03
CA GLN A 358 4.88 17.83 29.38
C GLN A 358 4.35 16.95 28.23
N ASP A 359 5.10 15.90 27.88
CA ASP A 359 4.67 14.89 26.93
C ASP A 359 3.77 13.82 27.58
N MET A 360 3.31 12.86 26.78
CA MET A 360 2.46 11.78 27.27
C MET A 360 3.18 10.76 28.16
N PHE A 361 4.50 10.79 28.22
CA PHE A 361 5.33 9.90 29.05
C PHE A 361 5.68 10.51 30.40
N GLY A 362 5.40 11.80 30.58
CA GLY A 362 5.71 12.55 31.79
C GLY A 362 6.99 13.36 31.72
N GLU A 363 7.71 13.35 30.58
CA GLU A 363 8.91 14.15 30.38
C GLU A 363 8.58 15.61 30.06
N TRP A 364 9.48 16.53 30.45
CA TRP A 364 9.31 17.97 30.29
C TRP A 364 10.24 18.52 29.22
N HIS A 365 9.67 19.09 28.15
CA HIS A 365 10.38 19.71 27.05
C HIS A 365 10.33 21.25 27.17
N LEU A 366 11.44 21.93 26.94
CA LEU A 366 11.42 23.41 26.80
C LEU A 366 10.74 23.74 25.46
N ALA A 367 9.73 24.61 25.49
CA ALA A 367 8.96 24.95 24.29
C ALA A 367 9.82 25.47 23.13
N LYS A 368 10.90 26.21 23.45
CA LYS A 368 11.87 26.76 22.47
C LYS A 368 12.71 25.69 21.76
N ASP A 369 12.86 24.50 22.37
CA ASP A 369 13.69 23.40 21.82
C ASP A 369 12.87 22.40 21.01
N ILE A 370 11.53 22.45 21.11
CA ILE A 370 10.63 21.56 20.36
C ILE A 370 10.78 21.81 18.85
N LYS A 371 11.09 20.73 18.12
CA LYS A 371 11.24 20.72 16.67
C LYS A 371 10.16 19.91 15.96
N ILE A 372 9.61 18.91 16.64
CA ILE A 372 8.50 18.10 16.12
C ILE A 372 7.42 18.00 17.19
N ILE A 373 6.16 18.16 16.80
CA ILE A 373 4.99 17.83 17.60
C ILE A 373 4.23 16.70 16.88
N THR A 374 3.97 15.61 17.59
CA THR A 374 3.20 14.47 17.05
C THR A 374 2.39 13.78 18.14
N THR A 375 1.66 12.74 17.78
CA THR A 375 0.85 11.98 18.73
C THR A 375 1.30 10.54 18.87
N ASP A 376 0.75 9.82 19.84
CA ASP A 376 1.03 8.40 20.10
C ASP A 376 0.78 7.50 18.88
N ASN A 377 -0.07 7.93 17.96
CA ASN A 377 -0.31 7.18 16.71
C ASN A 377 0.89 7.16 15.75
N ALA A 378 1.84 8.07 15.87
CA ALA A 378 3.10 8.03 15.10
C ALA A 378 4.08 6.98 15.63
N VAL A 379 4.02 6.66 16.93
CA VAL A 379 4.96 5.76 17.62
C VAL A 379 4.39 4.35 17.73
N LYS A 380 4.82 3.46 16.84
CA LYS A 380 4.26 2.10 16.73
C LYS A 380 4.81 1.12 17.77
N TRP A 381 5.90 1.46 18.47
CA TRP A 381 6.45 0.67 19.56
C TRP A 381 5.56 0.63 20.81
N LEU A 382 4.60 1.54 20.96
CA LEU A 382 3.60 1.49 22.04
C LEU A 382 2.84 0.16 22.12
N LYS A 383 2.81 -0.61 21.04
CA LYS A 383 2.24 -1.95 21.04
C LYS A 383 3.11 -2.98 21.77
N PHE A 384 4.36 -2.65 22.10
CA PHE A 384 5.37 -3.57 22.65
C PHE A 384 5.96 -3.06 23.98
N THR A 385 5.30 -2.17 24.67
CA THR A 385 5.78 -1.57 25.93
C THR A 385 6.11 -2.60 26.99
N ASP A 386 5.35 -3.71 27.02
CA ASP A 386 5.56 -4.88 27.85
C ASP A 386 6.91 -5.59 27.63
N LEU A 387 7.55 -5.39 26.47
CA LEU A 387 8.86 -5.94 26.12
C LEU A 387 10.02 -4.93 26.29
N MET A 388 9.69 -3.65 26.58
CA MET A 388 10.65 -2.55 26.55
C MET A 388 11.04 -2.05 27.93
N GLY A 389 10.25 -2.34 28.95
CA GLY A 389 10.49 -1.90 30.32
C GLY A 389 9.34 -2.25 31.26
N THR A 390 9.37 -1.68 32.47
CA THR A 390 8.35 -1.90 33.50
C THR A 390 7.29 -0.80 33.52
N SER A 391 7.57 0.33 32.86
CA SER A 391 6.68 1.49 32.75
C SER A 391 6.67 2.02 31.32
N LEU A 392 5.71 2.88 31.04
CA LEU A 392 5.63 3.59 29.76
C LEU A 392 6.84 4.50 29.53
N LEU A 393 7.35 5.10 30.60
CA LEU A 393 8.55 5.94 30.55
C LEU A 393 9.80 5.12 30.27
N ASP A 394 9.94 3.91 30.86
CA ASP A 394 11.06 3.00 30.53
C ASP A 394 11.04 2.62 29.05
N ALA A 395 9.86 2.34 28.49
CA ALA A 395 9.71 2.03 27.09
C ALA A 395 10.09 3.21 26.18
N TYR A 396 9.74 4.42 26.57
CA TYR A 396 10.16 5.63 25.87
C TYR A 396 11.68 5.79 25.89
N HIS A 397 12.31 5.69 27.07
CA HIS A 397 13.78 5.75 27.17
C HIS A 397 14.49 4.64 26.40
N TYR A 398 13.91 3.44 26.38
CA TYR A 398 14.43 2.35 25.57
C TYR A 398 14.45 2.71 24.08
N TRP A 399 13.35 3.24 23.54
CA TRP A 399 13.27 3.70 22.15
C TRP A 399 14.25 4.85 21.89
N CYS A 400 14.29 5.86 22.75
CA CYS A 400 15.24 6.97 22.65
C CYS A 400 16.68 6.49 22.57
N GLY A 401 17.07 5.54 23.44
CA GLY A 401 18.40 4.96 23.44
C GLY A 401 18.76 4.26 22.13
N ARG A 402 17.82 3.57 21.51
CA ARG A 402 18.03 2.91 20.20
C ARG A 402 18.17 3.91 19.06
N VAL A 403 17.32 4.93 19.02
CA VAL A 403 17.36 5.97 17.95
C VAL A 403 18.62 6.83 18.11
N ASN A 404 19.00 7.22 19.33
CA ASN A 404 20.19 8.01 19.59
C ASN A 404 21.48 7.26 19.26
N ALA A 405 21.54 5.93 19.48
CA ALA A 405 22.67 5.11 19.09
C ALA A 405 22.94 5.14 17.55
N ASP A 406 21.92 5.36 16.76
CA ASP A 406 22.01 5.53 15.30
C ASP A 406 22.18 7.01 14.87
N GLY A 407 22.52 7.92 15.82
CA GLY A 407 22.72 9.35 15.55
C GLY A 407 21.45 10.13 15.35
N SER A 408 20.32 9.67 15.87
CA SER A 408 18.99 10.31 15.77
C SER A 408 18.57 10.59 14.33
N LEU A 409 18.92 9.70 13.40
CA LEU A 409 18.65 9.84 11.97
C LEU A 409 17.22 9.43 11.64
N PHE A 410 16.47 10.36 11.04
CA PHE A 410 15.17 10.10 10.44
C PHE A 410 15.28 10.06 8.92
N GLY A 411 14.68 9.05 8.30
CA GLY A 411 14.64 8.93 6.85
C GLY A 411 13.45 9.70 6.28
N ILE A 412 13.69 10.56 5.28
CA ILE A 412 12.65 11.23 4.49
C ILE A 412 12.31 10.34 3.31
N VAL A 413 11.13 9.72 3.32
CA VAL A 413 10.68 8.80 2.27
C VAL A 413 10.10 9.53 1.07
N LYS A 414 9.38 10.62 1.34
CA LYS A 414 8.63 11.38 0.33
C LYS A 414 8.47 12.82 0.79
N THR A 415 8.44 13.73 -0.17
CA THR A 415 7.91 15.09 -0.02
C THR A 415 6.77 15.29 -1.02
N ASP A 416 5.96 16.29 -0.82
CA ASP A 416 4.92 16.71 -1.75
C ASP A 416 5.55 17.29 -3.03
N HIS A 417 4.84 17.18 -4.12
CA HIS A 417 5.26 17.70 -5.42
C HIS A 417 4.05 17.97 -6.31
N LYS A 418 4.15 19.00 -7.13
CA LYS A 418 3.15 19.33 -8.14
C LYS A 418 3.02 18.22 -9.18
N SER A 419 1.83 18.08 -9.75
CA SER A 419 1.57 17.18 -10.87
C SER A 419 2.56 17.40 -12.02
N LYS A 420 3.05 16.30 -12.60
CA LYS A 420 3.88 16.34 -13.83
C LYS A 420 3.12 16.95 -15.02
N LEU A 421 1.79 16.96 -14.97
CA LEU A 421 0.92 17.51 -16.02
C LEU A 421 0.60 19.00 -15.80
N GLY A 422 1.17 19.65 -14.78
CA GLY A 422 0.91 21.06 -14.43
C GLY A 422 -0.36 21.19 -13.60
N ASP A 423 -1.30 22.01 -14.05
CA ASP A 423 -2.53 22.30 -13.32
C ASP A 423 -3.66 21.27 -13.55
N VAL A 424 -3.39 20.27 -14.39
CA VAL A 424 -4.34 19.19 -14.65
C VAL A 424 -3.83 17.86 -14.09
N GLN A 425 -4.76 16.98 -13.78
CA GLN A 425 -4.49 15.61 -13.35
C GLN A 425 -5.41 14.65 -14.09
N GLN A 426 -4.93 13.41 -14.24
CA GLN A 426 -5.66 12.35 -14.91
C GLN A 426 -6.57 11.60 -13.92
N LEU A 427 -7.84 11.51 -14.25
CA LEU A 427 -8.85 10.75 -13.49
C LEU A 427 -8.65 9.24 -13.61
N SER A 428 -9.30 8.50 -12.73
CA SER A 428 -9.61 7.09 -12.93
C SER A 428 -11.07 6.90 -13.33
N TYR A 429 -11.39 5.81 -14.02
CA TYR A 429 -12.77 5.48 -14.36
C TYR A 429 -13.66 5.33 -13.11
N GLN A 430 -13.08 4.90 -12.00
CA GLN A 430 -13.79 4.75 -10.74
C GLN A 430 -14.34 6.07 -10.23
N MET A 431 -13.57 7.18 -10.33
CA MET A 431 -14.05 8.50 -9.94
C MET A 431 -15.29 8.92 -10.73
N LEU A 432 -15.30 8.67 -12.04
CA LEU A 432 -16.44 8.98 -12.91
C LEU A 432 -17.65 8.11 -12.60
N ASN A 433 -17.45 6.79 -12.45
CA ASN A 433 -18.55 5.84 -12.20
C ASN A 433 -19.15 5.97 -10.78
N THR A 434 -18.41 6.57 -9.85
CA THR A 434 -18.90 6.82 -8.49
C THR A 434 -19.93 7.96 -8.43
N LEU A 435 -19.90 8.85 -9.41
CA LEU A 435 -20.83 9.99 -9.47
C LEU A 435 -22.09 9.65 -10.29
N PRO A 436 -23.29 10.13 -9.88
CA PRO A 436 -24.53 9.95 -10.64
C PRO A 436 -24.59 10.88 -11.88
N CYS A 437 -23.53 10.89 -12.70
CA CYS A 437 -23.39 11.73 -13.88
C CYS A 437 -24.27 11.27 -15.03
N THR A 438 -24.83 12.22 -15.77
CA THR A 438 -25.46 11.98 -17.07
C THR A 438 -24.43 11.90 -18.20
N ARG A 439 -24.86 11.51 -19.39
CA ARG A 439 -24.01 11.46 -20.57
C ARG A 439 -23.49 12.85 -20.98
N GLU A 440 -24.31 13.89 -20.82
CA GLU A 440 -23.98 15.29 -21.05
C GLU A 440 -22.90 15.77 -20.06
N ASP A 441 -23.02 15.40 -18.80
CA ASP A 441 -22.04 15.74 -17.77
C ASP A 441 -20.68 15.10 -18.09
N VAL A 442 -20.66 13.85 -18.55
CA VAL A 442 -19.41 13.16 -18.95
C VAL A 442 -18.76 13.85 -20.14
N LYS A 443 -19.54 14.34 -21.12
CA LYS A 443 -19.00 15.13 -22.23
C LYS A 443 -18.38 16.44 -21.75
N ALA A 444 -19.02 17.14 -20.81
CA ALA A 444 -18.49 18.37 -20.21
C ALA A 444 -17.16 18.10 -19.47
N ILE A 445 -17.07 17.02 -18.72
CA ILE A 445 -15.84 16.58 -18.04
C ILE A 445 -14.71 16.26 -19.05
N ALA A 446 -15.06 15.61 -20.17
CA ALA A 446 -14.11 15.19 -21.19
C ALA A 446 -13.66 16.33 -22.13
N GLN A 447 -14.31 17.50 -22.10
CA GLN A 447 -14.09 18.57 -23.06
C GLN A 447 -12.62 18.96 -23.18
N TYR A 448 -11.94 19.24 -22.09
CA TYR A 448 -10.52 19.59 -22.09
C TYR A 448 -9.66 18.52 -22.78
N SER A 449 -9.91 17.25 -22.48
CA SER A 449 -9.16 16.13 -23.07
C SER A 449 -9.43 15.99 -24.57
N MET A 450 -10.65 16.26 -25.00
CA MET A 450 -11.02 16.25 -26.44
C MET A 450 -10.33 17.39 -27.19
N GLU A 451 -10.38 18.60 -26.65
CA GLU A 451 -9.68 19.77 -27.22
C GLU A 451 -8.18 19.55 -27.31
N TYR A 452 -7.59 18.92 -26.26
CA TYR A 452 -6.17 18.59 -26.26
C TYR A 452 -5.81 17.55 -27.33
N ILE A 453 -6.68 16.56 -27.58
CA ILE A 453 -6.48 15.61 -28.70
C ILE A 453 -6.45 16.35 -30.05
N GLU A 454 -7.35 17.30 -30.27
CA GLU A 454 -7.38 18.05 -31.52
C GLU A 454 -6.12 18.91 -31.68
N LYS A 455 -5.60 19.52 -30.61
CA LYS A 455 -4.31 20.21 -30.62
C LYS A 455 -3.16 19.26 -30.99
N LEU A 456 -3.10 18.08 -30.38
CA LEU A 456 -2.06 17.08 -30.69
C LEU A 456 -2.10 16.62 -32.16
N LYS A 457 -3.31 16.57 -32.76
CA LYS A 457 -3.45 16.23 -34.19
C LYS A 457 -2.96 17.36 -35.10
N ALA A 458 -3.33 18.59 -34.76
CA ALA A 458 -3.12 19.77 -35.62
C ALA A 458 -1.71 20.35 -35.52
N ASP A 459 -1.07 20.28 -34.35
CA ASP A 459 0.19 20.97 -34.06
C ASP A 459 1.28 19.94 -33.68
N ASP A 460 2.34 19.90 -34.50
CA ASP A 460 3.50 19.03 -34.24
C ASP A 460 4.40 19.53 -33.10
N GLY A 461 4.38 20.83 -32.80
CA GLY A 461 5.07 21.41 -31.64
C GLY A 461 4.42 21.01 -30.33
N GLU A 462 3.09 21.09 -30.24
CA GLU A 462 2.33 20.56 -29.09
C GLU A 462 2.53 19.05 -28.94
N PHE A 463 2.61 18.35 -30.05
CA PHE A 463 2.87 16.91 -30.03
C PHE A 463 4.31 16.59 -29.55
N GLU A 464 5.30 17.41 -29.90
CA GLU A 464 6.67 17.30 -29.37
C GLU A 464 6.71 17.47 -27.86
N ILE A 465 6.01 18.47 -27.32
CA ILE A 465 5.87 18.68 -25.87
C ILE A 465 5.22 17.47 -25.20
N PHE A 466 4.18 16.90 -25.82
CA PHE A 466 3.53 15.67 -25.33
C PHE A 466 4.51 14.50 -25.28
N LEU A 467 5.32 14.30 -26.33
CA LEU A 467 6.32 13.24 -26.39
C LEU A 467 7.32 13.36 -25.24
N ARG A 468 7.88 14.55 -24.99
CA ARG A 468 8.83 14.78 -23.90
C ARG A 468 8.24 14.52 -22.51
N LYS A 469 7.02 14.98 -22.26
CA LYS A 469 6.32 14.75 -20.99
C LYS A 469 6.06 13.27 -20.71
N ASN A 470 5.93 12.44 -21.76
CA ASN A 470 5.59 11.02 -21.67
C ASN A 470 6.76 10.09 -22.05
N ALA A 471 7.96 10.63 -22.30
CA ALA A 471 9.16 9.84 -22.57
C ALA A 471 9.56 9.02 -21.32
N ASN A 472 10.02 7.79 -21.55
CA ASN A 472 10.58 6.90 -20.54
C ASN A 472 11.58 5.94 -21.19
N GLU A 473 12.27 5.13 -20.36
CA GLU A 473 13.33 4.20 -20.80
C GLU A 473 12.86 3.10 -21.77
N VAL A 474 11.55 2.91 -21.90
CA VAL A 474 10.98 1.81 -22.70
C VAL A 474 10.44 2.29 -24.05
N ASN A 475 9.99 3.55 -24.15
CA ASN A 475 9.41 4.10 -25.36
C ASN A 475 10.41 4.94 -26.16
N HIS A 476 10.13 5.13 -27.44
CA HIS A 476 10.96 5.90 -28.37
C HIS A 476 10.57 7.38 -28.48
N TYR A 477 9.84 7.91 -27.50
CA TYR A 477 9.26 9.25 -27.57
C TYR A 477 10.34 10.34 -27.53
N GLU A 478 11.38 10.17 -26.72
CA GLU A 478 12.49 11.12 -26.64
C GLU A 478 13.22 11.22 -28.01
N MET A 479 13.54 10.09 -28.62
CA MET A 479 14.17 10.03 -29.95
C MET A 479 13.30 10.74 -30.99
N MET A 480 12.00 10.51 -30.97
CA MET A 480 11.06 11.12 -31.92
C MET A 480 10.98 12.63 -31.76
N ALA A 481 10.96 13.12 -30.50
CA ALA A 481 10.98 14.53 -30.18
C ALA A 481 12.29 15.20 -30.59
N ASP A 482 13.43 14.55 -30.39
CA ASP A 482 14.74 15.07 -30.77
C ASP A 482 14.93 15.18 -32.29
N LEU A 483 14.48 14.17 -33.05
CA LEU A 483 14.51 14.19 -34.50
C LEU A 483 13.64 15.34 -35.06
N TYR A 484 12.46 15.56 -34.51
CA TYR A 484 11.61 16.69 -34.89
C TYR A 484 12.24 18.01 -34.55
N ARG A 485 12.86 18.17 -33.37
CA ARG A 485 13.51 19.42 -32.96
C ARG A 485 14.72 19.78 -33.82
N GLN A 486 15.49 18.76 -34.24
CA GLN A 486 16.62 18.97 -35.14
C GLN A 486 16.17 19.35 -36.56
N ASN A 487 15.09 18.78 -37.02
CA ASN A 487 14.52 19.06 -38.33
C ASN A 487 12.99 18.93 -38.33
N PRO A 488 12.25 20.05 -38.23
CA PRO A 488 10.80 20.02 -38.24
C PRO A 488 10.16 19.35 -39.49
N ALA A 489 10.91 19.35 -40.63
CA ALA A 489 10.43 18.64 -41.82
C ALA A 489 10.32 17.12 -41.63
N PHE A 490 10.94 16.57 -40.58
CA PHE A 490 10.82 15.17 -40.19
C PHE A 490 9.35 14.77 -39.92
N ALA A 491 8.49 15.71 -39.49
CA ALA A 491 7.05 15.49 -39.33
C ALA A 491 6.37 15.05 -40.63
N ASN A 492 6.93 15.37 -41.80
CA ASN A 492 6.42 14.97 -43.09
C ASN A 492 6.77 13.53 -43.46
N SER A 493 7.66 12.88 -42.75
CA SER A 493 8.03 11.48 -43.00
C SER A 493 6.86 10.53 -42.77
N LYS A 494 6.82 9.43 -43.56
CA LYS A 494 5.80 8.38 -43.41
C LYS A 494 5.84 7.74 -42.01
N TRP A 495 7.05 7.57 -41.45
CA TRP A 495 7.26 6.96 -40.15
C TRP A 495 6.70 7.87 -39.03
N TYR A 496 7.07 9.16 -39.00
CA TYR A 496 6.55 10.10 -38.01
C TYR A 496 5.02 10.17 -38.00
N ARG A 497 4.42 10.30 -39.18
CA ARG A 497 2.95 10.35 -39.33
C ARG A 497 2.25 9.04 -38.88
N TYR A 498 2.89 7.91 -39.09
CA TYR A 498 2.39 6.63 -38.64
C TYR A 498 2.46 6.56 -37.10
N GLU A 499 3.61 6.81 -36.49
CA GLU A 499 3.81 6.79 -35.05
C GLU A 499 2.91 7.82 -34.35
N LYS A 500 2.84 9.07 -34.83
CA LYS A 500 1.93 10.10 -34.29
C LYS A 500 0.49 9.59 -34.23
N ARG A 501 0.00 8.95 -35.27
CA ARG A 501 -1.36 8.35 -35.28
C ARG A 501 -1.51 7.23 -34.27
N GLN A 502 -0.53 6.33 -34.11
CA GLN A 502 -0.58 5.24 -33.14
C GLN A 502 -0.57 5.79 -31.69
N ILE A 503 0.29 6.74 -31.41
CA ILE A 503 0.42 7.39 -30.09
C ILE A 503 -0.88 8.12 -29.73
N ILE A 504 -1.42 8.93 -30.64
CA ILE A 504 -2.69 9.62 -30.40
C ILE A 504 -3.84 8.61 -30.21
N ARG A 505 -3.90 7.55 -31.02
CA ARG A 505 -4.92 6.48 -30.86
C ARG A 505 -4.81 5.81 -29.50
N ALA A 506 -3.60 5.50 -29.03
CA ALA A 506 -3.38 4.94 -27.68
C ALA A 506 -3.84 5.93 -26.60
N TYR A 507 -3.59 7.22 -26.79
CA TYR A 507 -4.04 8.26 -25.87
C TYR A 507 -5.58 8.39 -25.84
N VAL A 508 -6.24 8.38 -27.01
CA VAL A 508 -7.71 8.36 -27.12
C VAL A 508 -8.29 7.13 -26.39
N ASN A 509 -7.67 5.97 -26.53
CA ASN A 509 -8.12 4.76 -25.84
C ASN A 509 -7.99 4.88 -24.31
N LYS A 510 -6.97 5.58 -23.81
CA LYS A 510 -6.85 5.88 -22.37
C LYS A 510 -8.01 6.77 -21.90
N ILE A 511 -8.37 7.80 -22.67
CA ILE A 511 -9.49 8.70 -22.33
C ILE A 511 -10.81 7.92 -22.34
N ARG A 512 -11.04 7.07 -23.34
CA ARG A 512 -12.20 6.18 -23.39
C ARG A 512 -12.30 5.22 -22.19
N SER A 513 -11.18 4.87 -21.58
CA SER A 513 -11.16 4.09 -20.34
C SER A 513 -11.29 4.94 -19.07
N GLY A 514 -11.82 6.16 -19.17
CA GLY A 514 -12.06 7.05 -18.03
C GLY A 514 -10.86 7.82 -17.52
N LYS A 515 -9.72 7.79 -18.24
CA LYS A 515 -8.52 8.54 -17.88
C LYS A 515 -8.55 9.96 -18.45
N VAL A 516 -9.57 10.69 -18.13
CA VAL A 516 -9.84 12.07 -18.57
C VAL A 516 -8.97 13.03 -17.74
N MET A 517 -8.56 14.15 -18.32
CA MET A 517 -7.84 15.21 -17.62
C MET A 517 -8.78 16.32 -17.17
N VAL A 518 -8.65 16.75 -15.93
CA VAL A 518 -9.40 17.88 -15.37
C VAL A 518 -8.47 18.77 -14.55
N ASN A 519 -8.86 20.02 -14.33
CA ASN A 519 -8.18 20.90 -13.36
C ASN A 519 -8.27 20.27 -11.98
N GLY A 520 -7.14 20.02 -11.37
CA GLY A 520 -7.03 19.36 -10.08
C GLY A 520 -5.65 18.77 -9.83
N ASP A 521 -5.43 18.28 -8.61
CA ASP A 521 -4.18 17.60 -8.25
C ASP A 521 -4.41 16.60 -7.10
N ASN A 522 -3.40 15.80 -6.81
CA ASN A 522 -3.34 14.96 -5.64
C ASN A 522 -2.73 15.77 -4.48
N LEU A 523 -3.54 16.04 -3.47
CA LEU A 523 -3.15 16.83 -2.31
C LEU A 523 -3.01 15.92 -1.08
N THR A 524 -1.87 16.01 -0.40
CA THR A 524 -1.65 15.25 0.85
C THR A 524 -2.51 15.82 1.96
N ILE A 525 -3.20 14.95 2.69
CA ILE A 525 -4.20 15.33 3.68
C ILE A 525 -3.53 15.59 5.03
N CYS A 526 -3.78 16.77 5.58
CA CYS A 526 -3.43 17.21 6.91
C CYS A 526 -4.70 17.39 7.72
N SER A 527 -4.73 16.99 8.98
CA SER A 527 -5.81 17.35 9.91
C SER A 527 -5.62 18.78 10.42
N ASN A 528 -6.47 19.24 11.32
CA ASN A 528 -6.43 20.58 11.95
C ASN A 528 -5.05 20.86 12.59
N PRO A 529 -4.08 21.49 11.91
CA PRO A 529 -2.73 21.67 12.46
C PRO A 529 -2.69 22.75 13.52
N TYR A 530 -3.55 23.77 13.43
CA TYR A 530 -3.67 24.81 14.44
C TYR A 530 -4.26 24.26 15.74
N ALA A 531 -5.23 23.37 15.66
CA ALA A 531 -5.74 22.64 16.82
C ALA A 531 -4.65 21.82 17.54
N LEU A 532 -3.70 21.23 16.79
CA LEU A 532 -2.56 20.52 17.39
C LEU A 532 -1.62 21.48 18.14
N LEU A 533 -1.37 22.68 17.61
CA LEU A 533 -0.59 23.71 18.31
C LEU A 533 -1.30 24.19 19.56
N LEU A 534 -2.62 24.45 19.50
CA LEU A 534 -3.43 24.80 20.66
C LEU A 534 -3.34 23.71 21.74
N TYR A 535 -3.53 22.45 21.34
CA TYR A 535 -3.46 21.33 22.27
C TYR A 535 -2.08 21.20 22.93
N ALA A 536 -1.01 21.34 22.16
CA ALA A 536 0.36 21.32 22.68
C ALA A 536 0.62 22.46 23.70
N ALA A 537 0.00 23.62 23.48
CA ALA A 537 0.12 24.75 24.37
C ALA A 537 -0.84 24.71 25.59
N GLY A 538 -1.64 23.63 25.74
CA GLY A 538 -2.63 23.51 26.82
C GLY A 538 -3.93 24.26 26.56
N GLY A 539 -4.17 24.74 25.35
CA GLY A 539 -5.41 25.39 24.92
C GLY A 539 -6.52 24.40 24.56
N ASP A 540 -7.72 24.91 24.30
CA ASP A 540 -8.88 24.14 23.91
C ASP A 540 -8.86 23.93 22.39
N TRP A 541 -8.33 22.79 21.94
CA TRP A 541 -8.21 22.43 20.53
C TRP A 541 -9.56 22.35 19.79
N LYS A 542 -10.67 22.11 20.51
CA LYS A 542 -12.02 22.06 19.93
C LYS A 542 -12.52 23.44 19.49
N LYS A 543 -11.85 24.49 19.94
CA LYS A 543 -12.13 25.89 19.55
C LYS A 543 -11.18 26.41 18.48
N ASP A 544 -10.68 25.51 17.62
CA ASP A 544 -9.88 25.90 16.47
C ASP A 544 -10.63 26.92 15.59
N PRO A 545 -10.16 28.16 15.47
CA PRO A 545 -10.84 29.18 14.68
C PRO A 545 -10.54 29.08 13.20
N THR A 546 -9.59 28.25 12.79
CA THR A 546 -9.10 28.20 11.40
C THR A 546 -10.01 27.43 10.49
N LEU A 547 -10.67 26.40 11.00
CA LEU A 547 -11.67 25.59 10.29
C LEU A 547 -12.84 25.31 11.23
N MET A 548 -14.02 25.70 10.82
CA MET A 548 -15.23 25.54 11.61
C MET A 548 -16.14 24.47 11.03
N GLN A 549 -17.02 23.93 11.86
CA GLN A 549 -18.09 23.05 11.41
C GLN A 549 -19.07 23.85 10.54
N GLU A 550 -19.41 23.30 9.37
CA GLU A 550 -20.35 23.90 8.41
C GLU A 550 -21.40 22.87 8.01
N THR A 551 -22.66 23.33 7.89
CA THR A 551 -23.76 22.44 7.52
C THR A 551 -23.72 22.14 6.02
N GLY A 552 -23.79 20.84 5.66
CA GLY A 552 -23.89 20.41 4.26
C GLY A 552 -22.55 20.30 3.52
N THR A 553 -21.43 20.59 4.18
CA THR A 553 -20.07 20.48 3.61
C THR A 553 -19.05 20.33 4.73
N VAL A 554 -17.78 20.10 4.37
CA VAL A 554 -16.66 20.11 5.30
C VAL A 554 -15.70 21.22 4.93
N GLN A 555 -15.38 22.11 5.85
CA GLN A 555 -14.35 23.13 5.61
C GLN A 555 -12.98 22.51 5.43
N CYS A 556 -12.22 23.05 4.50
CA CYS A 556 -10.82 22.70 4.24
C CYS A 556 -9.99 23.96 3.99
N TYR A 557 -8.67 23.81 3.98
CA TYR A 557 -7.73 24.85 3.55
C TYR A 557 -6.72 24.28 2.56
N THR A 558 -6.54 24.91 1.44
CA THR A 558 -5.45 24.65 0.50
C THR A 558 -5.10 25.90 -0.29
N GLY A 559 -3.80 26.11 -0.57
CA GLY A 559 -3.34 27.18 -1.48
C GLY A 559 -3.66 26.95 -2.94
N ARG A 560 -4.00 25.70 -3.31
CA ARG A 560 -4.23 25.28 -4.71
C ARG A 560 -5.46 25.91 -5.35
N PHE A 561 -6.47 26.24 -4.56
CA PHE A 561 -7.76 26.81 -4.99
C PHE A 561 -8.04 28.12 -4.27
N ALA A 562 -8.93 28.93 -4.84
CA ALA A 562 -9.30 30.21 -4.25
C ALA A 562 -10.11 30.04 -2.95
N ASP A 563 -10.09 31.08 -2.11
CA ASP A 563 -10.95 31.16 -0.93
C ASP A 563 -12.43 31.17 -1.34
N GLY A 564 -13.27 30.43 -0.60
CA GLY A 564 -14.70 30.31 -0.87
C GLY A 564 -15.07 29.34 -2.00
N GLU A 565 -14.10 28.68 -2.67
CA GLU A 565 -14.41 27.67 -3.66
C GLU A 565 -14.89 26.37 -3.04
N TYR A 566 -15.92 25.77 -3.64
CA TYR A 566 -16.33 24.40 -3.33
C TYR A 566 -15.55 23.40 -4.16
N LEU A 567 -15.19 22.29 -3.55
CA LEU A 567 -14.29 21.28 -4.12
C LEU A 567 -14.91 19.90 -4.02
N CYS A 568 -14.63 19.07 -5.02
CA CYS A 568 -14.87 17.63 -4.97
C CYS A 568 -13.57 16.89 -4.68
N ALA A 569 -13.58 16.00 -3.70
CA ALA A 569 -12.41 15.22 -3.33
C ALA A 569 -12.69 13.72 -3.27
N PHE A 570 -11.67 12.93 -3.66
CA PHE A 570 -11.72 11.48 -3.71
C PHE A 570 -10.47 10.87 -3.07
N ARG A 571 -10.67 9.91 -2.17
CA ARG A 571 -9.58 9.04 -1.68
C ARG A 571 -9.72 7.64 -2.26
N SER A 572 -8.62 7.06 -2.74
CA SER A 572 -8.60 5.68 -3.26
C SER A 572 -8.70 4.64 -2.12
N PRO A 573 -9.46 3.54 -2.31
CA PRO A 573 -10.23 3.14 -3.48
C PRO A 573 -11.57 3.88 -3.59
N HIS A 574 -12.00 4.21 -4.83
CA HIS A 574 -13.26 4.91 -5.11
C HIS A 574 -14.35 3.89 -5.40
N ASN A 575 -15.07 3.45 -4.40
CA ASN A 575 -15.99 2.31 -4.51
C ASN A 575 -17.47 2.68 -4.38
N SER A 576 -17.77 3.90 -3.90
CA SER A 576 -19.13 4.28 -3.54
C SER A 576 -19.34 5.79 -3.59
N PRO A 577 -20.52 6.29 -3.98
CA PRO A 577 -20.89 7.70 -3.88
C PRO A 577 -20.88 8.21 -2.43
N ASN A 578 -21.01 7.30 -1.45
CA ASN A 578 -20.91 7.59 -0.03
C ASN A 578 -19.52 8.07 0.40
N ASN A 579 -18.48 7.80 -0.41
CA ASN A 579 -17.09 8.17 -0.15
C ASN A 579 -16.65 9.43 -0.95
N VAL A 580 -17.56 10.14 -1.57
CA VAL A 580 -17.26 11.42 -2.22
C VAL A 580 -17.29 12.51 -1.18
N CYS A 581 -16.19 13.26 -1.09
CA CYS A 581 -16.09 14.39 -0.17
C CYS A 581 -16.47 15.69 -0.88
N TYR A 582 -17.33 16.47 -0.23
CA TYR A 582 -17.71 17.82 -0.64
C TYR A 582 -17.09 18.81 0.33
N LEU A 583 -16.14 19.62 -0.15
CA LEU A 583 -15.31 20.47 0.66
C LEU A 583 -15.51 21.94 0.30
N HIS A 584 -15.39 22.82 1.29
CA HIS A 584 -15.44 24.27 1.13
C HIS A 584 -14.08 24.85 1.54
N ASN A 585 -13.35 25.45 0.60
CA ASN A 585 -12.04 26.02 0.84
C ASN A 585 -12.15 27.33 1.61
N HIS A 586 -11.53 27.38 2.77
CA HIS A 586 -11.56 28.55 3.65
C HIS A 586 -10.14 28.97 4.02
N ARG A 587 -9.81 30.25 3.92
CA ARG A 587 -8.53 30.82 4.32
C ARG A 587 -8.67 31.56 5.63
N SER A 588 -7.70 31.35 6.54
CA SER A 588 -7.60 32.09 7.77
C SER A 588 -6.21 32.71 7.94
N PRO A 589 -6.11 33.88 8.60
CA PRO A 589 -4.81 34.52 8.87
C PRO A 589 -3.85 33.63 9.66
N GLU A 590 -4.36 32.83 10.59
CA GLU A 590 -3.58 31.92 11.43
C GLU A 590 -2.97 30.77 10.58
N MET A 591 -3.74 30.24 9.63
CA MET A 591 -3.24 29.21 8.71
C MET A 591 -2.08 29.77 7.87
N GLU A 592 -2.23 30.95 7.30
CA GLU A 592 -1.19 31.58 6.49
C GLU A 592 0.04 32.01 7.34
N LYS A 593 -0.19 32.42 8.57
CA LYS A 593 0.87 32.84 9.52
C LYS A 593 1.75 31.67 9.93
N TYR A 594 1.15 30.55 10.33
CA TYR A 594 1.89 29.47 10.99
C TYR A 594 2.23 28.28 10.09
N PHE A 595 1.59 28.14 8.92
CA PHE A 595 1.74 26.96 8.07
C PHE A 595 2.12 27.34 6.63
N PRO A 596 3.43 27.39 6.30
CA PRO A 596 3.89 27.67 4.94
C PRO A 596 3.74 26.43 4.05
N PHE A 597 2.48 26.02 3.84
CA PHE A 597 2.16 24.85 3.05
C PHE A 597 2.32 25.13 1.55
N SER A 598 2.68 24.10 0.82
CA SER A 598 2.64 24.10 -0.64
C SER A 598 1.20 23.89 -1.15
N ASP A 599 1.00 24.14 -2.44
CA ASP A 599 -0.27 23.87 -3.13
C ASP A 599 -0.65 22.38 -3.18
N ASN A 600 0.23 21.46 -2.77
CA ASN A 600 0.00 20.02 -2.77
C ASN A 600 -0.42 19.47 -1.38
N ILE A 601 -0.80 20.37 -0.47
CA ILE A 601 -1.36 20.01 0.83
C ILE A 601 -2.79 20.52 0.92
N ILE A 602 -3.66 19.73 1.53
CA ILE A 602 -5.00 20.11 1.92
C ILE A 602 -5.21 19.79 3.40
N VAL A 603 -5.62 20.78 4.16
CA VAL A 603 -6.09 20.61 5.52
C VAL A 603 -7.59 20.36 5.50
N VAL A 604 -8.06 19.37 6.24
CA VAL A 604 -9.49 19.06 6.36
C VAL A 604 -9.94 19.17 7.80
N ASN A 605 -11.13 19.70 8.00
CA ASN A 605 -11.69 19.80 9.35
C ASN A 605 -12.16 18.43 9.86
N CYS A 606 -11.48 17.90 10.89
CA CYS A 606 -11.86 16.68 11.59
C CYS A 606 -12.73 16.95 12.84
N ILE A 607 -12.90 18.21 13.25
CA ILE A 607 -13.69 18.56 14.43
C ILE A 607 -15.17 18.58 14.05
N GLY A 608 -15.96 17.67 14.63
CA GLY A 608 -17.40 17.61 14.45
C GLY A 608 -17.84 17.28 13.01
N THR A 609 -17.12 16.41 12.32
CA THR A 609 -17.42 15.98 10.94
C THR A 609 -17.33 14.46 10.79
N ASP A 610 -17.75 13.93 9.64
CA ASP A 610 -17.65 12.51 9.29
C ASP A 610 -16.49 12.22 8.30
N ILE A 611 -15.52 13.14 8.18
CA ILE A 611 -14.56 13.15 7.06
C ILE A 611 -13.69 11.89 6.98
N GLN A 612 -13.30 11.29 8.12
CA GLN A 612 -12.45 10.09 8.12
C GLN A 612 -13.21 8.86 7.60
N ASP A 613 -14.45 8.67 8.05
CA ASP A 613 -15.29 7.58 7.55
C ASP A 613 -15.72 7.82 6.10
N ARG A 614 -16.08 9.06 5.73
CA ARG A 614 -16.40 9.44 4.36
C ARG A 614 -15.19 9.28 3.43
N GLY A 615 -13.99 9.59 3.90
CA GLY A 615 -12.73 9.28 3.22
C GLY A 615 -12.36 7.79 3.21
N ASN A 616 -13.29 6.90 3.54
CA ASN A 616 -13.10 5.46 3.53
C ASN A 616 -11.99 4.98 4.49
N GLY A 617 -12.04 5.44 5.75
CA GLY A 617 -11.01 5.15 6.77
C GLY A 617 -9.73 5.94 6.53
N LEU A 618 -9.88 7.23 6.28
CA LEU A 618 -8.79 8.18 6.07
C LEU A 618 -7.95 8.33 7.33
N ASP A 619 -6.62 8.34 7.17
CA ASP A 619 -5.66 8.75 8.19
C ASP A 619 -4.73 9.86 7.64
N HIS A 620 -3.87 10.41 8.52
CA HIS A 620 -2.99 11.52 8.17
C HIS A 620 -1.53 11.09 8.04
N ASP A 621 -1.27 9.81 7.82
CA ASP A 621 0.07 9.23 7.72
C ASP A 621 0.67 9.24 6.30
N SER A 622 0.10 9.98 5.39
CA SER A 622 0.43 10.22 3.97
C SER A 622 -0.70 9.95 2.98
N ASP A 623 -1.92 9.82 3.46
CA ASP A 623 -3.08 9.75 2.59
C ASP A 623 -3.23 11.03 1.76
N PHE A 624 -3.83 10.89 0.60
CA PHE A 624 -4.06 12.02 -0.28
C PHE A 624 -5.45 11.95 -0.90
N PHE A 625 -6.01 13.13 -1.16
CA PHE A 625 -7.16 13.31 -2.01
C PHE A 625 -6.73 13.69 -3.43
N PHE A 626 -7.42 13.12 -4.42
CA PHE A 626 -7.58 13.82 -5.68
C PHE A 626 -8.62 14.91 -5.48
N VAL A 627 -8.27 16.17 -5.74
CA VAL A 627 -9.14 17.34 -5.51
C VAL A 627 -9.33 18.11 -6.82
N THR A 628 -10.57 18.53 -7.10
CA THR A 628 -10.93 19.31 -8.28
C THR A 628 -12.02 20.32 -7.96
N ASN A 629 -11.96 21.50 -8.58
CA ASN A 629 -13.02 22.52 -8.60
C ASN A 629 -13.86 22.47 -9.87
N HIS A 630 -13.73 21.41 -10.69
CA HIS A 630 -14.52 21.30 -11.93
C HIS A 630 -16.02 21.34 -11.62
N PRO A 631 -16.83 22.24 -12.24
CA PRO A 631 -18.21 22.50 -11.82
C PRO A 631 -19.10 21.26 -11.75
N THR A 632 -18.95 20.33 -12.72
CA THR A 632 -19.72 19.09 -12.74
C THR A 632 -19.40 18.20 -11.55
N PHE A 633 -18.10 18.07 -11.18
CA PHE A 633 -17.68 17.31 -10.02
C PHE A 633 -18.17 17.92 -8.71
N VAL A 634 -18.07 19.24 -8.57
CA VAL A 634 -18.55 19.98 -7.40
C VAL A 634 -20.06 19.82 -7.22
N LYS A 635 -20.82 19.96 -8.31
CA LYS A 635 -22.28 19.71 -8.31
C LYS A 635 -22.62 18.33 -7.77
N TYR A 636 -21.97 17.30 -8.30
CA TYR A 636 -22.26 15.92 -7.87
C TYR A 636 -21.67 15.56 -6.50
N ALA A 637 -20.60 16.21 -6.08
CA ALA A 637 -20.09 16.06 -4.72
C ALA A 637 -21.13 16.54 -3.69
N GLY A 638 -21.79 17.69 -3.93
CA GLY A 638 -22.90 18.17 -3.10
C GLY A 638 -24.06 17.18 -3.05
N ILE A 639 -24.49 16.66 -4.20
CA ILE A 639 -25.55 15.64 -4.29
C ILE A 639 -25.15 14.37 -3.53
N CYS A 640 -23.92 13.89 -3.71
CA CYS A 640 -23.43 12.70 -3.01
C CYS A 640 -23.36 12.92 -1.49
N TYR A 641 -22.94 14.09 -1.06
CA TYR A 641 -22.84 14.43 0.35
C TYR A 641 -24.22 14.42 1.04
N GLU A 642 -25.23 14.96 0.37
CA GLU A 642 -26.61 15.06 0.86
C GLU A 642 -27.36 13.71 0.82
N GLN A 643 -27.26 12.97 -0.30
CA GLN A 643 -28.12 11.82 -0.57
C GLN A 643 -27.50 10.47 -0.18
N TYR A 644 -26.17 10.40 -0.06
CA TYR A 644 -25.43 9.17 0.23
C TYR A 644 -24.68 9.32 1.56
N PRO A 645 -25.32 8.91 2.69
CA PRO A 645 -24.70 8.96 4.02
C PRO A 645 -23.38 8.21 4.06
N THR A 646 -22.47 8.66 4.91
CA THR A 646 -21.15 8.04 5.10
C THR A 646 -21.25 6.55 5.45
N ILE A 647 -20.16 5.79 5.20
CA ILE A 647 -20.09 4.36 5.51
C ILE A 647 -19.23 4.18 6.77
N VAL A 648 -19.81 3.52 7.78
CA VAL A 648 -19.13 3.24 9.05
C VAL A 648 -18.83 1.75 9.15
N ASN A 649 -17.55 1.41 9.32
CA ASN A 649 -17.11 0.04 9.54
C ASN A 649 -17.22 -0.32 11.03
N ARG A 650 -18.10 -1.26 11.38
CA ARG A 650 -18.27 -1.83 12.73
C ARG A 650 -17.90 -3.31 12.80
N LEU A 651 -17.14 -3.82 11.83
CA LEU A 651 -16.60 -5.18 11.88
C LEU A 651 -15.53 -5.27 12.98
N LYS A 652 -15.61 -6.27 13.82
CA LYS A 652 -14.69 -6.49 14.94
C LYS A 652 -13.47 -7.27 14.51
N GLU A 653 -12.37 -7.08 15.22
CA GLU A 653 -11.21 -7.96 15.11
C GLU A 653 -11.56 -9.36 15.61
N SER A 654 -10.97 -10.38 14.98
CA SER A 654 -11.27 -11.80 15.28
C SER A 654 -10.69 -12.30 16.61
N GLY A 655 -9.75 -11.54 17.19
CA GLY A 655 -9.04 -11.95 18.41
C GLY A 655 -8.11 -13.16 18.22
N VAL A 656 -7.72 -13.47 17.00
CA VAL A 656 -6.77 -14.57 16.72
C VAL A 656 -5.43 -14.27 17.37
N THR A 657 -4.90 -15.24 18.08
CA THR A 657 -3.58 -15.20 18.70
C THR A 657 -2.59 -16.03 17.90
N TYR A 658 -1.32 -15.64 17.92
CA TYR A 658 -0.27 -16.26 17.14
C TYR A 658 0.85 -16.77 18.03
N ARG A 659 1.58 -17.77 17.51
CA ARG A 659 2.82 -18.27 18.13
C ARG A 659 4.03 -17.63 17.46
N ASN A 660 5.06 -17.30 18.24
CA ASN A 660 6.34 -16.81 17.70
C ASN A 660 7.17 -17.96 17.13
N THR A 661 6.77 -18.50 16.00
CA THR A 661 7.49 -19.57 15.30
C THR A 661 7.60 -19.27 13.80
N PRO A 662 8.71 -19.68 13.14
CA PRO A 662 8.87 -19.48 11.69
C PRO A 662 7.70 -20.02 10.87
N LEU A 663 7.09 -21.12 11.30
CA LEU A 663 5.93 -21.71 10.64
C LEU A 663 4.72 -20.78 10.69
N GLU A 664 4.49 -20.12 11.82
CA GLU A 664 3.37 -19.20 11.98
C GLU A 664 3.55 -17.93 11.12
N TYR A 665 4.78 -17.39 11.06
CA TYR A 665 5.11 -16.30 10.12
C TYR A 665 4.84 -16.71 8.67
N ALA A 666 5.20 -17.93 8.27
CA ALA A 666 4.96 -18.42 6.92
C ALA A 666 3.47 -18.53 6.59
N ARG A 667 2.68 -19.09 7.53
CA ARG A 667 1.21 -19.22 7.39
C ARG A 667 0.51 -17.88 7.29
N MET A 668 0.94 -16.92 8.14
CA MET A 668 0.46 -15.55 8.08
C MET A 668 0.74 -14.92 6.71
N ASP A 669 1.95 -15.09 6.18
CA ASP A 669 2.33 -14.51 4.88
C ASP A 669 1.65 -15.21 3.70
N ASN A 670 1.36 -16.52 3.78
CA ASN A 670 0.54 -17.23 2.81
C ASN A 670 -0.87 -16.61 2.73
N LYS A 671 -1.47 -16.30 3.88
CA LYS A 671 -2.78 -15.66 3.98
C LYS A 671 -2.75 -14.24 3.39
N PHE A 672 -1.72 -13.45 3.70
CA PHE A 672 -1.58 -12.09 3.19
C PHE A 672 -1.32 -12.01 1.68
N ALA A 673 -0.66 -13.00 1.10
CA ALA A 673 -0.46 -13.05 -0.35
C ALA A 673 -1.79 -13.13 -1.13
N LEU A 674 -2.87 -13.62 -0.51
CA LEU A 674 -4.21 -13.64 -1.10
C LEU A 674 -4.88 -12.25 -1.12
N SER A 675 -4.49 -11.34 -0.21
CA SER A 675 -5.13 -10.04 -0.07
C SER A 675 -5.03 -9.16 -1.32
N ARG A 676 -3.95 -9.27 -2.09
CA ARG A 676 -3.78 -8.53 -3.37
C ARG A 676 -4.92 -8.78 -4.34
N ARG A 677 -5.33 -10.05 -4.49
CA ARG A 677 -6.46 -10.42 -5.33
C ARG A 677 -7.76 -9.84 -4.77
N GLY A 678 -7.97 -9.96 -3.47
CA GLY A 678 -9.17 -9.48 -2.81
C GLY A 678 -9.40 -7.98 -2.95
N ILE A 679 -8.36 -7.13 -2.87
CA ILE A 679 -8.49 -5.67 -3.07
C ILE A 679 -9.01 -5.36 -4.47
N GLY A 680 -8.42 -5.97 -5.50
CA GLY A 680 -8.84 -5.75 -6.88
C GLY A 680 -10.26 -6.29 -7.14
N GLU A 681 -10.58 -7.48 -6.63
CA GLU A 681 -11.90 -8.08 -6.78
C GLU A 681 -13.00 -7.29 -6.06
N SER A 682 -12.75 -6.84 -4.83
CA SER A 682 -13.68 -6.00 -4.08
C SER A 682 -13.99 -4.69 -4.82
N SER A 683 -12.95 -3.96 -5.24
CA SER A 683 -13.12 -2.70 -5.96
C SER A 683 -13.81 -2.88 -7.31
N ASN A 684 -13.44 -3.89 -8.09
CA ASN A 684 -14.07 -4.15 -9.39
C ASN A 684 -15.54 -4.56 -9.24
N LEU A 685 -15.85 -5.38 -8.25
CA LEU A 685 -17.22 -5.82 -7.99
C LEU A 685 -18.09 -4.65 -7.48
N ALA A 686 -17.52 -3.75 -6.66
CA ALA A 686 -18.21 -2.52 -6.23
C ALA A 686 -18.55 -1.63 -7.43
N GLN A 687 -17.60 -1.45 -8.36
CA GLN A 687 -17.82 -0.68 -9.58
C GLN A 687 -18.89 -1.32 -10.49
N LEU A 688 -18.95 -2.65 -10.55
CA LEU A 688 -19.99 -3.36 -11.28
C LEU A 688 -21.37 -3.17 -10.63
N ALA A 689 -21.46 -3.31 -9.30
CA ALA A 689 -22.70 -3.05 -8.57
C ALA A 689 -23.20 -1.62 -8.77
N LEU A 690 -22.30 -0.62 -8.76
CA LEU A 690 -22.62 0.77 -9.07
C LEU A 690 -23.14 0.95 -10.51
N THR A 691 -22.49 0.30 -11.48
CA THR A 691 -22.92 0.35 -12.89
C THR A 691 -24.34 -0.17 -13.04
N TYR A 692 -24.70 -1.24 -12.36
CA TYR A 692 -26.05 -1.79 -12.36
C TYR A 692 -27.03 -0.90 -11.58
N TYR A 693 -26.61 -0.37 -10.43
CA TYR A 693 -27.42 0.53 -9.62
C TYR A 693 -27.84 1.81 -10.35
N TRP A 694 -26.93 2.41 -11.12
CA TRP A 694 -27.27 3.62 -11.89
C TRP A 694 -28.32 3.38 -13.00
N THR A 695 -28.53 2.13 -13.40
CA THR A 695 -29.54 1.77 -14.38
C THR A 695 -30.84 1.32 -13.73
N THR A 696 -30.73 0.44 -12.72
CA THR A 696 -31.85 -0.19 -12.04
C THR A 696 -31.60 -0.12 -10.53
N PRO A 697 -31.92 1.01 -9.89
CA PRO A 697 -31.72 1.17 -8.46
C PRO A 697 -32.43 0.06 -7.67
N ALA A 698 -31.66 -0.68 -6.87
CA ALA A 698 -32.14 -1.73 -5.97
C ALA A 698 -31.36 -1.69 -4.66
N THR A 699 -32.03 -1.98 -3.55
CA THR A 699 -31.43 -1.97 -2.22
C THR A 699 -30.25 -2.96 -2.14
N GLU A 700 -30.38 -4.15 -2.73
CA GLU A 700 -29.36 -5.17 -2.71
C GLU A 700 -28.07 -4.73 -3.45
N LEU A 701 -28.21 -3.95 -4.52
CA LEU A 701 -27.05 -3.36 -5.23
C LEU A 701 -26.41 -2.26 -4.38
N TYR A 702 -27.24 -1.43 -3.73
CA TYR A 702 -26.76 -0.40 -2.81
C TYR A 702 -25.97 -1.02 -1.67
N ASP A 703 -26.53 -2.00 -0.97
CA ASP A 703 -25.86 -2.71 0.11
C ASP A 703 -24.59 -3.41 -0.35
N SER A 704 -24.59 -3.94 -1.58
CA SER A 704 -23.44 -4.61 -2.15
C SER A 704 -22.23 -3.69 -2.28
N PHE A 705 -22.38 -2.50 -2.88
CA PHE A 705 -21.20 -1.61 -3.01
C PHE A 705 -20.82 -0.95 -1.67
N VAL A 706 -21.74 -0.75 -0.73
CA VAL A 706 -21.44 -0.31 0.64
C VAL A 706 -20.59 -1.35 1.37
N ILE A 707 -21.00 -2.62 1.37
CA ILE A 707 -20.24 -3.72 1.97
C ILE A 707 -18.86 -3.85 1.30
N LEU A 708 -18.80 -3.82 -0.03
CA LEU A 708 -17.55 -3.96 -0.77
C LEU A 708 -16.57 -2.80 -0.51
N SER A 709 -17.07 -1.61 -0.19
CA SER A 709 -16.23 -0.47 0.23
C SER A 709 -15.55 -0.76 1.57
N VAL A 710 -16.28 -1.31 2.53
CA VAL A 710 -15.72 -1.75 3.82
C VAL A 710 -14.77 -2.93 3.65
N LEU A 711 -15.13 -3.93 2.83
CA LEU A 711 -14.26 -5.08 2.58
C LEU A 711 -12.92 -4.68 1.93
N ALA A 712 -12.92 -3.64 1.09
CA ALA A 712 -11.68 -3.11 0.53
C ALA A 712 -10.73 -2.60 1.63
N GLN A 713 -11.24 -1.86 2.64
CA GLN A 713 -10.47 -1.44 3.81
C GLN A 713 -9.98 -2.65 4.63
N VAL A 714 -10.89 -3.56 4.96
CA VAL A 714 -10.61 -4.77 5.74
C VAL A 714 -9.48 -5.59 5.11
N ILE A 715 -9.49 -5.74 3.79
CA ILE A 715 -8.46 -6.49 3.07
C ILE A 715 -7.13 -5.72 3.03
N ILE A 716 -7.16 -4.39 2.90
CA ILE A 716 -5.96 -3.56 2.96
C ILE A 716 -5.28 -3.70 4.34
N ASP A 717 -6.07 -3.66 5.39
CA ASP A 717 -5.59 -3.81 6.77
C ASP A 717 -5.33 -5.26 7.19
N GLY A 718 -5.77 -6.23 6.42
CA GLY A 718 -5.61 -7.67 6.70
C GLY A 718 -4.16 -8.13 6.88
N CYS A 719 -3.16 -7.30 6.50
CA CYS A 719 -1.75 -7.55 6.81
C CYS A 719 -1.32 -7.08 8.21
N LYS A 720 -2.20 -6.40 8.95
CA LYS A 720 -1.96 -5.86 10.30
C LYS A 720 -2.91 -6.49 11.33
N ARG A 721 -4.10 -6.94 10.92
CA ARG A 721 -5.14 -7.49 11.78
C ARG A 721 -6.07 -8.44 11.04
N GLU A 722 -6.71 -9.37 11.75
CA GLU A 722 -7.75 -10.22 11.21
C GLU A 722 -9.13 -9.79 11.72
N TYR A 723 -10.14 -9.89 10.87
CA TYR A 723 -11.52 -9.53 11.19
C TYR A 723 -12.40 -10.76 11.35
N GLU A 724 -13.54 -10.59 12.03
CA GLU A 724 -14.52 -11.64 12.30
C GLU A 724 -15.24 -12.18 11.05
N VAL A 725 -15.10 -11.51 9.90
CA VAL A 725 -15.68 -11.90 8.62
C VAL A 725 -14.56 -12.27 7.65
N ASP A 726 -14.74 -13.38 6.92
CA ASP A 726 -13.87 -13.74 5.82
C ASP A 726 -14.21 -12.89 4.58
N ALA A 727 -13.41 -11.88 4.32
CA ALA A 727 -13.66 -10.91 3.25
C ALA A 727 -13.71 -11.54 1.85
N LEU A 728 -12.91 -12.59 1.58
CA LEU A 728 -12.94 -13.27 0.28
C LEU A 728 -14.24 -14.08 0.11
N SER A 729 -14.69 -14.75 1.14
CA SER A 729 -15.98 -15.46 1.13
C SER A 729 -17.17 -14.50 0.93
N GLU A 730 -17.10 -13.30 1.53
CA GLU A 730 -18.11 -12.27 1.35
C GLU A 730 -18.14 -11.69 -0.07
N ILE A 731 -16.98 -11.45 -0.68
CA ILE A 731 -16.89 -11.04 -2.09
C ILE A 731 -17.56 -12.10 -3.00
N GLU A 732 -17.27 -13.38 -2.77
CA GLU A 732 -17.89 -14.48 -3.56
C GLU A 732 -19.40 -14.57 -3.30
N ARG A 733 -19.85 -14.35 -2.06
CA ARG A 733 -21.29 -14.30 -1.73
C ARG A 733 -21.99 -13.21 -2.51
N ILE A 734 -21.45 -11.98 -2.50
CA ILE A 734 -22.04 -10.84 -3.22
C ILE A 734 -22.02 -11.10 -4.73
N ARG A 735 -20.93 -11.64 -5.27
CA ARG A 735 -20.83 -12.01 -6.70
C ARG A 735 -21.90 -13.00 -7.14
N ALA A 736 -22.30 -13.90 -6.24
CA ALA A 736 -23.32 -14.91 -6.51
C ALA A 736 -24.76 -14.44 -6.29
N MET A 737 -24.98 -13.20 -5.84
CA MET A 737 -26.34 -12.65 -5.66
C MET A 737 -27.04 -12.49 -7.00
N GLU A 738 -28.37 -12.67 -6.99
CA GLU A 738 -29.18 -12.56 -8.21
C GLU A 738 -29.07 -11.17 -8.86
N CYS A 739 -29.08 -10.10 -8.06
CA CYS A 739 -28.93 -8.71 -8.53
C CYS A 739 -27.59 -8.44 -9.26
N MET A 740 -26.57 -9.28 -9.07
CA MET A 740 -25.28 -9.21 -9.73
C MET A 740 -25.20 -10.07 -11.02
N ASN A 741 -26.31 -10.70 -11.44
CA ASN A 741 -26.34 -11.52 -12.65
C ASN A 741 -26.34 -10.62 -13.89
N PRO A 742 -25.34 -10.69 -14.79
CA PRO A 742 -25.27 -9.86 -16.01
C PRO A 742 -26.50 -9.97 -16.89
N ARG A 743 -27.20 -11.12 -16.92
CA ARG A 743 -28.38 -11.34 -17.72
C ARG A 743 -29.56 -10.43 -17.37
N LEU A 744 -29.60 -9.92 -16.11
CA LEU A 744 -30.62 -8.96 -15.69
C LEU A 744 -30.31 -7.52 -16.13
N HIS A 745 -29.11 -7.30 -16.69
CA HIS A 745 -28.60 -5.98 -17.05
C HIS A 745 -28.14 -5.95 -18.54
N GLU A 746 -28.82 -6.67 -19.41
CA GLU A 746 -28.43 -6.84 -20.82
C GLU A 746 -28.24 -5.54 -21.58
N GLU A 747 -29.03 -4.50 -21.27
CA GLU A 747 -28.92 -3.18 -21.89
C GLU A 747 -27.61 -2.45 -21.55
N ARG A 748 -27.00 -2.77 -20.41
CA ARG A 748 -25.79 -2.11 -19.93
C ARG A 748 -24.51 -2.91 -20.15
N LYS A 749 -24.59 -4.20 -20.28
CA LYS A 749 -23.47 -5.11 -20.56
C LYS A 749 -22.22 -4.86 -19.69
N ASP A 750 -22.38 -4.65 -18.42
CA ASP A 750 -21.27 -4.48 -17.45
C ASP A 750 -20.36 -3.25 -17.72
N PHE A 751 -20.80 -2.28 -18.49
CA PHE A 751 -20.05 -1.06 -18.77
C PHE A 751 -20.51 0.14 -17.92
N PRO A 752 -19.57 0.93 -17.38
CA PRO A 752 -19.91 2.21 -16.78
C PRO A 752 -20.62 3.15 -17.76
N LEU A 753 -21.45 4.07 -17.23
CA LEU A 753 -22.25 5.01 -18.04
C LEU A 753 -21.43 5.84 -19.03
N PHE A 754 -20.19 6.17 -18.67
CA PHE A 754 -19.33 7.02 -19.49
C PHE A 754 -18.63 6.27 -20.64
N MET A 755 -18.62 4.94 -20.63
CA MET A 755 -18.14 4.12 -21.75
C MET A 755 -19.19 3.95 -22.84
#